data_35b0eac923f3e63baff7301f4acc4e37
#
_entry.id   35b0eac923f3e63baff7301f4acc4e37
#
_cell.length_a   1.000
_cell.length_b   1.000
_cell.length_c   1.000
_cell.angle_alpha   90.00
_cell.angle_beta   90.00
_cell.angle_gamma   90.00
#
_symmetry.space_group_name_H-M   'P 1'
#
loop_
_entity.id
_entity.type
_entity.pdbx_description
1 polymer ?
#
loop_
_entity_poly.entity_id
_entity_poly.type
_entity_poly.pdbx_seq_one_letter_code
_entity_poly.pdbx_strand_id
1 'polypeptide(L)'
;MGGGKERAEWRRQLKISSLHLGFQLWTASAARFTLLSGYSPSEIHPIVENTVMKPAALLLLLWSPVLSSFALADNPXTVTVGHPQNPADSTGYGKVSYEYRIGKYEVTNAEYCEFLNSAAKDDPHALYDPRMAQQYGGITRSGFAGSYAYSTIAGRDKKPVSYVTWLSCIRYTNWLSGGRDKAATEKGTYTILGGRVASLPDHSTLAAGKTTHWALATENEWYKAAYYDPGKPGGPGYWSYAFKGGNPPQCNLNSGSMTEVGSYASFPSPSGTFDQNGNLWEYNETVAGTKVGLRGGSFYIDDNTAYLLASTRYEVLSAKWPNYGFRVVALGSGKVAARAEKVKPPPVPAAGLKRTSSKTFYVSSSEGNDLWTGESASKGKKSGPWKTLKRASAEYIPGDKILLKRGDTWNEELAPRGNGTATSPITIGAYGKGRKPVIDRGDYKKDLTGIHLSDQGGFKIVGIEFNRCMTGIYSEYSDGCPTRKYIWIEDCYFHDSLLYQHYEDYPRRKVGLGICFFSFERDKRVVLKDITIKNCVFRRLTSGVWTNSPDNFNKAASFVYNFQNMTFEDCLFEEGRQWQLGIRGVDTGAVRNCVTHDVGRKFRSFNGVAGAMFFRCKDWIFEDSEWGYISIGLGSGDGQAFDFEGNCDNMTMRNCLFHDTDGPGFLLCCYASDWNPHKKILMDNCVLNGKSKRPIGLPRCAIVNTTDWNESTWKNCRFYLSRGEALIRIMDPEKDKRTAFADCIVKDLATACGSPRLHGKATASSQASGQKAAGVSDEDLSTSWKPRAGGEQWVQLDFGRTKRVNEFKIREAKGSSVIRYSIDCWDSKASRWVSCFNGREIGKEFVAPIVSRLTSKARLRIIRTNSSAPVITEFSAYNDTRGKPVNLKRGNQVPQLIGK
;
A
#
# COMPACT_ATOMS: atom_id res chain seq x y z
N MET A 1 52.48 2.71 -2.09
CA MET A 1 51.71 2.36 -3.31
C MET A 1 50.66 1.30 -3.00
N GLY A 2 49.61 1.66 -2.29
CA GLY A 2 48.58 0.73 -1.83
C GLY A 2 47.16 1.29 -1.84
N GLY A 3 46.99 2.50 -2.37
CA GLY A 3 45.66 3.16 -2.34
C GLY A 3 44.79 3.05 -3.57
N GLY A 4 45.28 2.43 -4.64
CA GLY A 4 44.58 2.41 -5.92
C GLY A 4 43.64 1.20 -6.15
N LYS A 5 43.94 0.09 -5.53
CA LYS A 5 43.16 -1.16 -5.74
C LYS A 5 41.87 -1.22 -4.93
N GLU A 6 41.84 -0.69 -3.73
CA GLU A 6 40.64 -0.66 -2.89
C GLU A 6 39.53 0.26 -3.46
N ARG A 7 39.93 1.38 -4.10
CA ARG A 7 38.97 2.29 -4.74
C ARG A 7 38.30 1.68 -5.98
N ALA A 8 39.01 0.80 -6.69
CA ALA A 8 38.44 0.15 -7.87
C ALA A 8 37.46 -0.98 -7.49
N GLU A 9 37.74 -1.67 -6.40
CA GLU A 9 36.90 -2.76 -5.91
C GLU A 9 35.60 -2.23 -5.26
N TRP A 10 35.70 -1.09 -4.59
CA TRP A 10 34.57 -0.40 -4.00
C TRP A 10 33.59 0.16 -5.05
N ARG A 11 34.13 0.68 -6.16
CA ARG A 11 33.32 1.12 -7.30
C ARG A 11 32.65 -0.04 -8.05
N ARG A 12 33.23 -1.24 -8.00
CA ARG A 12 32.62 -2.46 -8.57
C ARG A 12 31.48 -2.98 -7.69
N GLN A 13 31.64 -2.95 -6.39
CA GLN A 13 30.60 -3.41 -5.46
C GLN A 13 29.39 -2.46 -5.45
N LEU A 14 29.61 -1.16 -5.56
CA LEU A 14 28.52 -0.18 -5.71
C LEU A 14 27.80 -0.29 -7.05
N LYS A 15 28.50 -0.67 -8.12
CA LYS A 15 27.88 -0.92 -9.43
C LYS A 15 27.00 -2.18 -9.43
N ILE A 16 27.32 -3.16 -8.63
CA ILE A 16 26.53 -4.41 -8.57
C ILE A 16 25.24 -4.18 -7.76
N SER A 17 25.28 -3.37 -6.71
CA SER A 17 24.04 -3.03 -5.96
C SER A 17 23.16 -1.98 -6.69
N SER A 18 23.73 -1.17 -7.59
CA SER A 18 22.95 -0.22 -8.38
C SER A 18 22.40 -0.83 -9.69
N LEU A 19 22.91 -1.98 -10.11
CA LEU A 19 22.39 -2.67 -11.31
C LEU A 19 21.05 -3.38 -11.10
N HIS A 20 20.57 -3.48 -9.87
CA HIS A 20 19.26 -4.05 -9.60
C HIS A 20 18.14 -2.99 -9.45
N LEU A 21 18.49 -1.70 -9.57
CA LEU A 21 17.52 -0.59 -9.54
C LEU A 21 17.33 0.08 -10.91
N GLY A 22 17.99 -0.45 -11.93
CA GLY A 22 18.00 0.13 -13.25
C GLY A 22 17.17 -0.64 -14.29
N PHE A 23 15.87 -0.64 -14.17
CA PHE A 23 15.04 -0.98 -15.32
C PHE A 23 14.06 0.16 -15.61
N GLN A 24 14.24 0.65 -16.80
CA GLN A 24 13.45 1.62 -17.56
C GLN A 24 13.76 3.10 -17.34
N LEU A 25 14.79 3.54 -18.04
CA LEU A 25 14.83 4.87 -18.66
C LEU A 25 15.51 4.72 -20.03
N TRP A 26 14.69 4.55 -21.04
CA TRP A 26 15.14 4.80 -22.41
C TRP A 26 15.06 6.31 -22.65
N THR A 27 16.20 6.95 -22.77
CA THR A 27 16.27 8.34 -23.21
C THR A 27 16.41 8.36 -24.73
N ALA A 28 15.50 9.05 -25.37
CA ALA A 28 15.60 9.36 -26.78
C ALA A 28 16.81 10.24 -27.04
N SER A 29 17.64 9.83 -27.98
CA SER A 29 18.78 10.59 -28.48
C SER A 29 18.29 11.85 -29.21
N ALA A 30 18.70 13.03 -28.73
CA ALA A 30 18.49 14.27 -29.43
C ALA A 30 19.63 14.48 -30.45
N ALA A 31 19.31 14.43 -31.71
CA ALA A 31 20.22 14.84 -32.77
C ALA A 31 20.40 16.36 -32.75
N ARG A 32 21.62 16.81 -32.64
CA ARG A 32 21.98 18.22 -32.81
C ARG A 32 21.88 18.61 -34.27
N PHE A 33 21.08 19.62 -34.55
CA PHE A 33 21.22 20.38 -35.76
C PHE A 33 21.72 21.78 -35.42
N THR A 34 22.88 22.11 -35.92
CA THR A 34 23.47 23.44 -35.85
C THR A 34 23.01 24.24 -37.07
N LEU A 35 22.41 25.39 -36.87
CA LEU A 35 22.27 26.37 -37.95
C LEU A 35 22.59 27.76 -37.43
N LEU A 36 23.40 28.41 -38.23
CA LEU A 36 24.06 29.69 -38.00
C LEU A 36 23.13 30.91 -38.24
N SER A 37 23.28 31.85 -37.38
CA SER A 37 23.34 33.32 -37.48
C SER A 37 22.29 34.13 -38.23
N GLY A 38 21.79 35.10 -37.54
CA GLY A 38 21.90 36.51 -37.94
C GLY A 38 20.61 37.19 -38.39
N TYR A 39 20.09 38.01 -37.59
CA TYR A 39 19.79 39.44 -37.72
C TYR A 39 18.82 39.93 -36.67
N SER A 40 19.11 41.11 -36.15
CA SER A 40 18.41 41.83 -35.09
C SER A 40 17.37 42.84 -35.68
N PRO A 41 16.51 43.37 -34.84
CA PRO A 41 15.20 43.92 -35.21
C PRO A 41 15.20 45.45 -35.37
N SER A 42 14.20 45.94 -36.06
CA SER A 42 13.75 47.34 -35.82
C SER A 42 12.36 47.56 -36.36
N GLU A 43 11.52 48.00 -35.46
CA GLU A 43 10.46 49.00 -35.56
C GLU A 43 9.42 48.98 -36.71
N ILE A 44 8.17 49.02 -36.36
CA ILE A 44 7.23 50.16 -36.70
C ILE A 44 5.93 49.97 -35.88
N HIS A 45 5.50 51.05 -35.31
CA HIS A 45 4.26 51.27 -34.50
C HIS A 45 3.02 51.61 -35.36
N PRO A 46 1.84 51.72 -34.76
CA PRO A 46 0.55 51.42 -35.41
C PRO A 46 -0.21 52.67 -35.88
N ILE A 47 -1.22 52.45 -36.69
CA ILE A 47 -2.25 53.45 -36.99
C ILE A 47 -3.64 52.86 -36.72
N VAL A 48 -4.35 53.55 -35.86
CA VAL A 48 -5.79 53.33 -35.54
C VAL A 48 -6.63 54.15 -36.48
N GLU A 49 -7.66 53.61 -37.04
CA GLU A 49 -8.85 54.44 -37.48
C GLU A 49 -10.14 53.68 -37.23
N ASN A 50 -11.00 54.35 -36.44
CA ASN A 50 -12.37 53.98 -36.18
C ASN A 50 -13.27 54.37 -37.37
N THR A 51 -14.24 53.54 -37.74
CA THR A 51 -15.44 54.03 -38.39
C THR A 51 -16.67 53.27 -37.92
N VAL A 52 -17.59 54.00 -37.32
CA VAL A 52 -18.92 53.56 -36.89
C VAL A 52 -19.89 53.68 -38.01
N MET A 53 -20.69 52.64 -38.30
CA MET A 53 -22.01 52.89 -38.99
C MET A 53 -23.03 51.82 -38.50
N LYS A 54 -24.21 52.32 -38.19
CA LYS A 54 -25.46 51.60 -37.78
C LYS A 54 -26.43 51.56 -39.00
N PRO A 55 -27.67 51.00 -38.84
CA PRO A 55 -28.01 49.60 -39.15
C PRO A 55 -29.15 49.54 -40.17
N ALA A 56 -29.61 48.34 -40.40
CA ALA A 56 -30.92 47.94 -40.96
C ALA A 56 -30.97 47.48 -42.42
N ALA A 57 -31.19 46.17 -42.52
CA ALA A 57 -32.36 45.73 -43.33
C ALA A 57 -32.50 44.19 -43.14
N LEU A 58 -33.69 43.86 -42.81
CA LEU A 58 -34.35 42.59 -42.66
C LEU A 58 -34.17 41.63 -43.84
N LEU A 59 -33.67 40.43 -43.64
CA LEU A 59 -33.96 39.30 -44.50
C LEU A 59 -34.16 38.04 -43.67
N LEU A 60 -35.44 37.67 -43.54
CA LEU A 60 -35.86 36.36 -43.07
C LEU A 60 -35.42 35.30 -44.10
N LEU A 61 -34.46 34.49 -43.75
CA LEU A 61 -34.19 33.21 -44.43
C LEU A 61 -34.42 32.10 -43.40
N LEU A 62 -35.36 31.26 -43.73
CA LEU A 62 -35.86 30.08 -43.07
C LEU A 62 -34.74 29.25 -42.45
N TRP A 63 -34.69 29.22 -41.11
CA TRP A 63 -33.93 28.22 -40.38
C TRP A 63 -34.77 26.95 -40.33
N SER A 64 -34.53 26.01 -41.25
CA SER A 64 -34.98 24.66 -41.07
C SER A 64 -34.05 24.01 -40.02
N PRO A 65 -34.56 23.52 -38.89
CA PRO A 65 -33.74 22.64 -38.04
C PRO A 65 -33.53 21.35 -38.85
N VAL A 66 -32.31 21.15 -39.32
CA VAL A 66 -31.86 19.81 -39.70
C VAL A 66 -31.85 19.02 -38.37
N LEU A 67 -32.95 18.38 -38.08
CA LEU A 67 -33.00 17.27 -37.17
C LEU A 67 -32.14 16.19 -37.84
N SER A 68 -30.82 16.21 -37.59
CA SER A 68 -30.01 15.04 -37.73
C SER A 68 -30.64 14.02 -36.77
N SER A 69 -31.42 13.14 -37.31
CA SER A 69 -31.79 11.91 -36.63
C SER A 69 -30.46 11.22 -36.26
N PHE A 70 -30.09 11.29 -34.99
CA PHE A 70 -29.08 10.40 -34.46
C PHE A 70 -29.69 9.00 -34.63
N ALA A 71 -29.37 8.30 -35.70
CA ALA A 71 -29.59 6.91 -35.80
C ALA A 71 -28.86 6.30 -34.58
N LEU A 72 -29.56 5.64 -33.71
CA LEU A 72 -28.96 4.84 -32.66
C LEU A 72 -27.95 3.92 -33.30
N ALA A 73 -26.69 3.99 -32.94
CA ALA A 73 -25.68 3.12 -33.51
C ALA A 73 -26.11 1.68 -33.31
N ASP A 74 -25.92 0.84 -34.31
CA ASP A 74 -26.21 -0.60 -34.23
C ASP A 74 -25.39 -1.24 -33.10
N ASN A 75 -25.88 -2.34 -32.53
CA ASN A 75 -25.14 -3.10 -31.55
C ASN A 75 -23.79 -3.55 -32.12
N PRO A 76 -22.79 -3.69 -31.31
CA PRO A 76 -21.48 -4.17 -31.79
C PRO A 76 -21.56 -5.42 -32.66
N UNK A 77 -20.88 -5.68 -33.81
CA UNK A 77 -20.87 -6.55 -34.53
C UNK A 77 -20.49 -7.64 -34.00
N THR A 78 -21.09 -8.62 -34.10
CA THR A 78 -20.69 -9.89 -33.51
C THR A 78 -20.59 -11.01 -34.55
N VAL A 79 -19.80 -12.04 -34.24
CA VAL A 79 -19.78 -13.32 -34.95
C VAL A 79 -20.24 -14.43 -33.97
N THR A 80 -20.87 -15.45 -34.48
CA THR A 80 -21.31 -16.60 -33.68
C THR A 80 -20.16 -17.60 -33.50
N VAL A 81 -19.92 -18.01 -32.27
CA VAL A 81 -18.94 -19.04 -31.91
C VAL A 81 -19.71 -20.29 -31.49
N GLY A 82 -19.83 -21.22 -32.43
CA GLY A 82 -20.55 -22.47 -32.25
C GLY A 82 -19.70 -23.57 -31.62
N HIS A 83 -20.11 -24.84 -31.92
CA HIS A 83 -19.41 -26.05 -31.46
C HIS A 83 -19.29 -26.10 -29.92
N PRO A 84 -20.46 -26.10 -29.22
CA PRO A 84 -20.45 -26.32 -27.76
C PRO A 84 -19.82 -27.68 -27.46
N GLN A 85 -19.28 -27.84 -26.24
CA GLN A 85 -18.57 -29.05 -25.79
C GLN A 85 -17.19 -29.28 -26.43
N ASN A 86 -16.62 -28.29 -27.12
CA ASN A 86 -15.24 -28.41 -27.58
C ASN A 86 -14.30 -28.70 -26.39
N PRO A 87 -13.26 -29.52 -26.57
CA PRO A 87 -12.29 -29.77 -25.50
C PRO A 87 -11.47 -28.51 -25.20
N ALA A 88 -10.83 -28.48 -24.06
CA ALA A 88 -9.80 -27.45 -23.77
C ALA A 88 -8.56 -27.72 -24.65
N ASP A 89 -7.80 -26.65 -24.91
CA ASP A 89 -6.47 -26.76 -25.51
C ASP A 89 -5.47 -27.36 -24.48
N SER A 90 -4.29 -27.70 -24.95
CA SER A 90 -3.17 -28.15 -24.12
C SER A 90 -2.76 -27.08 -23.06
N THR A 91 -3.09 -25.82 -23.29
CA THR A 91 -2.89 -24.73 -22.32
C THR A 91 -3.94 -24.75 -21.18
N GLY A 92 -4.97 -25.58 -21.27
CA GLY A 92 -6.08 -25.66 -20.33
C GLY A 92 -7.24 -24.69 -20.62
N TYR A 93 -7.12 -23.86 -21.66
CA TYR A 93 -8.13 -22.85 -22.00
C TYR A 93 -8.95 -23.22 -23.21
N GLY A 94 -10.04 -22.48 -23.43
CA GLY A 94 -10.86 -22.52 -24.62
C GLY A 94 -12.09 -23.43 -24.56
N LYS A 95 -12.29 -24.23 -23.50
CA LYS A 95 -13.45 -25.05 -23.33
C LYS A 95 -14.69 -24.21 -23.01
N VAL A 96 -15.68 -24.20 -23.89
CA VAL A 96 -16.95 -23.48 -23.71
C VAL A 96 -18.11 -24.41 -24.10
N SER A 97 -19.02 -24.66 -23.17
CA SER A 97 -20.09 -25.66 -23.30
C SER A 97 -21.37 -25.14 -23.96
N TYR A 98 -21.38 -23.89 -24.43
CA TYR A 98 -22.53 -23.22 -25.02
C TYR A 98 -22.11 -22.44 -26.26
N GLU A 99 -23.09 -22.10 -27.09
CA GLU A 99 -22.93 -21.17 -28.21
C GLU A 99 -23.04 -19.73 -27.69
N TYR A 100 -22.26 -18.83 -28.24
CA TYR A 100 -22.26 -17.38 -27.88
C TYR A 100 -21.89 -16.55 -29.10
N ARG A 101 -22.18 -15.26 -29.02
CA ARG A 101 -21.71 -14.27 -30.00
C ARG A 101 -20.65 -13.44 -29.39
N ILE A 102 -19.60 -13.11 -30.16
CA ILE A 102 -18.47 -12.27 -29.67
C ILE A 102 -18.27 -11.10 -30.63
N GLY A 103 -17.85 -9.98 -30.15
CA GLY A 103 -17.50 -8.83 -30.97
C GLY A 103 -16.56 -9.21 -32.09
N LYS A 104 -16.98 -8.94 -33.32
CA LYS A 104 -16.15 -9.19 -34.51
C LYS A 104 -14.84 -8.42 -34.38
N TYR A 105 -14.91 -7.27 -33.78
CA TYR A 105 -13.81 -6.31 -33.56
C TYR A 105 -13.71 -5.95 -32.07
N GLU A 106 -12.65 -5.26 -31.71
CA GLU A 106 -12.53 -4.53 -30.45
C GLU A 106 -13.59 -3.41 -30.42
N VAL A 107 -14.01 -2.98 -29.23
CA VAL A 107 -14.91 -1.82 -29.09
C VAL A 107 -14.21 -0.56 -29.57
N THR A 108 -14.86 0.17 -30.47
CA THR A 108 -14.31 1.35 -31.16
C THR A 108 -14.49 2.63 -30.36
N ASN A 109 -13.75 3.68 -30.73
CA ASN A 109 -13.93 5.02 -30.16
C ASN A 109 -15.35 5.54 -30.39
N ALA A 110 -15.98 5.26 -31.55
CA ALA A 110 -17.36 5.67 -31.84
C ALA A 110 -18.35 5.04 -30.84
N GLU A 111 -18.26 3.73 -30.65
CA GLU A 111 -19.12 2.99 -29.73
C GLU A 111 -18.95 3.45 -28.28
N TYR A 112 -17.69 3.66 -27.85
CA TYR A 112 -17.41 4.12 -26.50
C TYR A 112 -17.80 5.60 -26.28
N CYS A 113 -17.69 6.43 -27.32
CA CYS A 113 -18.12 7.83 -27.31
C CYS A 113 -19.64 7.95 -27.08
N GLU A 114 -20.42 7.06 -27.70
CA GLU A 114 -21.87 6.98 -27.46
C GLU A 114 -22.16 6.66 -25.98
N PHE A 115 -21.44 5.66 -25.43
CA PHE A 115 -21.53 5.31 -24.00
C PHE A 115 -21.23 6.50 -23.10
N LEU A 116 -20.15 7.22 -23.36
CA LEU A 116 -19.79 8.42 -22.60
C LEU A 116 -20.89 9.49 -22.65
N ASN A 117 -21.46 9.75 -23.82
CA ASN A 117 -22.53 10.74 -23.96
C ASN A 117 -23.82 10.34 -23.24
N SER A 118 -24.07 9.04 -23.11
CA SER A 118 -25.20 8.51 -22.34
C SER A 118 -24.91 8.57 -20.83
N ALA A 119 -23.74 8.06 -20.39
CA ALA A 119 -23.50 7.69 -19.00
C ALA A 119 -22.57 8.63 -18.22
N ALA A 120 -21.85 9.55 -18.91
CA ALA A 120 -20.75 10.29 -18.30
C ALA A 120 -20.92 11.82 -18.38
N LYS A 121 -22.16 12.34 -18.35
CA LYS A 121 -22.38 13.78 -18.32
C LYS A 121 -21.79 14.46 -17.07
N ASP A 122 -21.78 13.72 -15.96
CA ASP A 122 -21.11 14.11 -14.71
C ASP A 122 -19.79 13.34 -14.51
N ASP A 123 -19.65 12.24 -15.19
CA ASP A 123 -18.55 11.28 -15.17
C ASP A 123 -18.10 10.86 -13.75
N PRO A 124 -19.02 10.47 -12.86
CA PRO A 124 -18.67 10.12 -11.49
C PRO A 124 -17.82 8.84 -11.38
N HIS A 125 -17.74 8.08 -12.44
CA HIS A 125 -16.99 6.82 -12.51
C HIS A 125 -15.67 6.97 -13.28
N ALA A 126 -15.30 8.20 -13.66
CA ALA A 126 -14.11 8.49 -14.45
C ALA A 126 -14.00 7.59 -15.70
N LEU A 127 -15.12 7.45 -16.42
CA LEU A 127 -15.18 6.63 -17.64
C LEU A 127 -14.31 7.23 -18.75
N TYR A 128 -14.21 8.57 -18.78
CA TYR A 128 -13.34 9.28 -19.69
C TYR A 128 -11.98 9.51 -19.03
N ASP A 129 -10.94 9.42 -19.84
CA ASP A 129 -9.57 9.79 -19.43
C ASP A 129 -9.10 10.92 -20.34
N PRO A 130 -8.50 12.01 -19.80
CA PRO A 130 -8.03 13.12 -20.65
C PRO A 130 -7.03 12.69 -21.74
N ARG A 131 -6.32 11.59 -21.54
CA ARG A 131 -5.42 11.05 -22.55
C ARG A 131 -6.15 10.45 -23.75
N MET A 132 -7.45 10.20 -23.64
CA MET A 132 -8.29 9.85 -24.80
C MET A 132 -8.31 10.95 -25.87
N ALA A 133 -7.99 12.21 -25.52
CA ALA A 133 -7.87 13.31 -26.46
C ALA A 133 -6.45 13.43 -27.06
N GLN A 134 -5.52 12.60 -26.66
CA GLN A 134 -4.10 12.69 -27.02
C GLN A 134 -3.72 11.70 -28.13
N GLN A 135 -2.39 11.51 -28.30
CA GLN A 135 -1.78 10.74 -29.40
C GLN A 135 -2.42 9.37 -29.64
N TYR A 136 -2.62 8.59 -28.59
CA TYR A 136 -3.15 7.23 -28.68
C TYR A 136 -4.63 7.10 -28.31
N GLY A 137 -5.35 8.22 -28.21
CA GLY A 137 -6.77 8.21 -27.97
C GLY A 137 -7.57 8.58 -29.20
N GLY A 138 -8.90 8.65 -29.06
CA GLY A 138 -9.78 8.98 -30.18
C GLY A 138 -11.01 9.76 -29.78
N ILE A 139 -11.09 10.26 -28.51
CA ILE A 139 -12.30 10.92 -28.01
C ILE A 139 -11.92 12.21 -27.28
N THR A 140 -12.57 13.31 -27.63
CA THR A 140 -12.45 14.60 -26.92
C THR A 140 -13.64 14.80 -25.99
N ARG A 141 -13.44 15.62 -24.97
CA ARG A 141 -14.50 16.04 -24.04
C ARG A 141 -14.58 17.55 -24.00
N SER A 142 -15.80 18.10 -24.03
CA SER A 142 -16.08 19.53 -23.87
C SER A 142 -17.11 19.73 -22.76
N GLY A 143 -17.31 21.00 -22.34
CA GLY A 143 -18.26 21.32 -21.27
C GLY A 143 -17.68 21.20 -19.87
N PHE A 144 -18.56 21.10 -18.88
CA PHE A 144 -18.21 20.97 -17.44
C PHE A 144 -19.08 19.91 -16.80
N ALA A 145 -18.73 19.49 -15.59
CA ALA A 145 -19.46 18.41 -14.89
C ALA A 145 -20.96 18.70 -14.82
N GLY A 146 -21.76 17.76 -15.25
CA GLY A 146 -23.20 17.86 -15.42
C GLY A 146 -23.62 18.14 -16.86
N SER A 147 -22.70 18.62 -17.72
CA SER A 147 -22.96 18.94 -19.11
C SER A 147 -21.88 18.49 -20.08
N TYR A 148 -21.02 17.54 -19.66
CA TYR A 148 -19.99 17.03 -20.56
C TYR A 148 -20.58 16.46 -21.85
N ALA A 149 -19.92 16.78 -22.95
CA ALA A 149 -20.22 16.22 -24.27
C ALA A 149 -18.94 15.65 -24.87
N TYR A 150 -19.08 14.52 -25.52
CA TYR A 150 -17.95 13.75 -26.05
C TYR A 150 -18.09 13.62 -27.57
N SER A 151 -16.96 13.72 -28.27
CA SER A 151 -16.90 13.58 -29.72
C SER A 151 -15.68 12.78 -30.13
N THR A 152 -15.80 11.98 -31.15
CA THR A 152 -14.65 11.28 -31.73
C THR A 152 -13.73 12.29 -32.45
N ILE A 153 -12.46 12.01 -32.41
CA ILE A 153 -11.45 12.76 -33.20
C ILE A 153 -11.56 12.26 -34.65
N ALA A 154 -11.62 13.18 -35.61
CA ALA A 154 -11.75 12.87 -37.02
C ALA A 154 -10.70 11.80 -37.46
N GLY A 155 -11.18 10.75 -38.14
CA GLY A 155 -10.33 9.64 -38.60
C GLY A 155 -9.91 8.67 -37.49
N ARG A 156 -10.50 8.75 -36.28
CA ARG A 156 -10.23 7.83 -35.21
C ARG A 156 -11.48 7.10 -34.67
N ASP A 157 -12.62 7.38 -35.26
CA ASP A 157 -13.91 6.80 -34.88
C ASP A 157 -13.88 5.27 -34.90
N LYS A 158 -13.26 4.68 -35.95
CA LYS A 158 -13.13 3.22 -36.15
C LYS A 158 -11.87 2.60 -35.49
N LYS A 159 -11.02 3.39 -34.83
CA LYS A 159 -9.92 2.81 -34.05
C LYS A 159 -10.47 2.30 -32.73
N PRO A 160 -9.85 1.27 -32.12
CA PRO A 160 -10.36 0.76 -30.86
C PRO A 160 -10.17 1.77 -29.72
N VAL A 161 -11.06 1.73 -28.75
CA VAL A 161 -10.95 2.61 -27.59
C VAL A 161 -9.80 2.15 -26.66
N SER A 162 -9.02 3.10 -26.21
CA SER A 162 -7.91 2.89 -25.28
C SER A 162 -8.09 3.73 -24.01
N TYR A 163 -7.18 3.60 -23.05
CA TYR A 163 -7.24 4.29 -21.75
C TYR A 163 -8.50 3.96 -20.96
N VAL A 164 -9.03 2.75 -21.12
CA VAL A 164 -10.15 2.21 -20.34
C VAL A 164 -9.63 1.34 -19.19
N THR A 165 -10.40 1.24 -18.11
CA THR A 165 -10.15 0.26 -17.06
C THR A 165 -11.04 -0.97 -17.30
N TRP A 166 -10.69 -2.10 -16.71
CA TRP A 166 -11.53 -3.30 -16.73
C TRP A 166 -12.95 -2.99 -16.22
N LEU A 167 -13.04 -2.18 -15.17
CA LEU A 167 -14.34 -1.80 -14.60
C LEU A 167 -15.14 -0.87 -15.53
N SER A 168 -14.44 -0.03 -16.32
CA SER A 168 -15.09 0.79 -17.37
C SER A 168 -15.65 -0.12 -18.47
N CYS A 169 -14.94 -1.21 -18.81
CA CYS A 169 -15.43 -2.20 -19.79
C CYS A 169 -16.69 -2.91 -19.26
N ILE A 170 -16.69 -3.29 -17.98
CA ILE A 170 -17.88 -3.90 -17.31
C ILE A 170 -19.07 -2.92 -17.33
N ARG A 171 -18.83 -1.63 -17.04
CA ARG A 171 -19.91 -0.62 -17.10
C ARG A 171 -20.46 -0.45 -18.52
N TYR A 172 -19.59 -0.52 -19.51
CA TYR A 172 -20.00 -0.49 -20.91
C TYR A 172 -20.93 -1.68 -21.26
N THR A 173 -20.55 -2.89 -20.84
CA THR A 173 -21.40 -4.07 -21.10
C THR A 173 -22.74 -4.03 -20.32
N ASN A 174 -22.71 -3.50 -19.10
CA ASN A 174 -23.94 -3.25 -18.33
C ASN A 174 -24.86 -2.28 -19.05
N TRP A 175 -24.30 -1.16 -19.56
CA TRP A 175 -25.04 -0.15 -20.32
C TRP A 175 -25.67 -0.78 -21.58
N LEU A 176 -24.95 -1.57 -22.33
CA LEU A 176 -25.48 -2.31 -23.48
C LEU A 176 -26.63 -3.23 -23.07
N SER A 177 -26.46 -4.01 -22.00
CA SER A 177 -27.46 -4.97 -21.49
C SER A 177 -28.72 -4.26 -20.98
N GLY A 178 -28.58 -3.03 -20.49
CA GLY A 178 -29.70 -2.21 -20.00
C GLY A 178 -30.38 -1.38 -21.08
N GLY A 179 -30.17 -1.68 -22.35
CA GLY A 179 -30.80 -0.94 -23.45
C GLY A 179 -30.19 0.45 -23.62
N ARG A 180 -28.93 0.63 -23.26
CA ARG A 180 -28.18 1.90 -23.35
C ARG A 180 -28.66 2.96 -22.38
N ASP A 181 -29.23 2.52 -21.26
CA ASP A 181 -29.61 3.41 -20.16
C ASP A 181 -28.42 3.64 -19.20
N LYS A 182 -28.14 4.90 -18.92
CA LYS A 182 -27.09 5.27 -17.95
C LYS A 182 -27.34 4.67 -16.57
N ALA A 183 -28.58 4.44 -16.17
CA ALA A 183 -28.91 3.82 -14.89
C ALA A 183 -28.47 2.35 -14.80
N ALA A 184 -28.17 1.72 -15.91
CA ALA A 184 -27.75 0.32 -15.94
C ALA A 184 -26.23 0.16 -15.66
N THR A 185 -25.41 1.21 -15.67
CA THR A 185 -23.95 1.09 -15.54
C THR A 185 -23.52 0.30 -14.30
N GLU A 186 -24.21 0.48 -13.18
CA GLU A 186 -23.86 -0.22 -11.93
C GLU A 186 -24.66 -1.52 -11.72
N LYS A 187 -25.71 -1.76 -12.52
CA LYS A 187 -26.58 -2.92 -12.39
C LYS A 187 -27.14 -3.37 -13.74
N GLY A 188 -26.42 -4.25 -14.40
CA GLY A 188 -26.81 -4.88 -15.67
C GLY A 188 -26.53 -6.37 -15.60
N THR A 189 -25.76 -6.88 -16.53
CA THR A 189 -25.23 -8.26 -16.46
C THR A 189 -24.39 -8.44 -15.19
N TYR A 190 -23.67 -7.41 -14.81
CA TYR A 190 -22.89 -7.36 -13.57
C TYR A 190 -23.56 -6.41 -12.58
N THR A 191 -23.48 -6.76 -11.30
CA THR A 191 -23.80 -5.85 -10.21
C THR A 191 -22.49 -5.25 -9.70
N ILE A 192 -22.34 -3.92 -9.79
CA ILE A 192 -21.18 -3.21 -9.30
C ILE A 192 -21.57 -2.55 -7.98
N LEU A 193 -20.83 -2.86 -6.92
CA LEU A 193 -21.06 -2.32 -5.58
C LEU A 193 -19.75 -1.74 -5.05
N GLY A 194 -19.75 -0.49 -4.69
CA GLY A 194 -18.55 0.18 -4.15
C GLY A 194 -17.36 0.14 -5.12
N GLY A 195 -17.64 0.27 -6.43
CA GLY A 195 -16.58 0.22 -7.44
C GLY A 195 -16.02 -1.17 -7.74
N ARG A 196 -16.72 -2.23 -7.34
CA ARG A 196 -16.33 -3.63 -7.61
C ARG A 196 -17.49 -4.45 -8.13
N VAL A 197 -17.20 -5.39 -8.98
CA VAL A 197 -18.18 -6.40 -9.41
C VAL A 197 -18.44 -7.32 -8.22
N ALA A 198 -19.70 -7.41 -7.81
CA ALA A 198 -20.10 -8.19 -6.63
C ALA A 198 -19.88 -9.69 -6.83
N SER A 199 -20.16 -10.18 -8.05
CA SER A 199 -19.88 -11.55 -8.47
C SER A 199 -19.89 -11.60 -9.99
N LEU A 200 -19.04 -12.42 -10.57
CA LEU A 200 -19.06 -12.65 -12.01
C LEU A 200 -20.31 -13.46 -12.37
N PRO A 201 -20.97 -13.17 -13.50
CA PRO A 201 -22.14 -13.93 -13.93
C PRO A 201 -21.75 -15.33 -14.41
N ASP A 202 -22.69 -16.24 -14.38
CA ASP A 202 -22.54 -17.56 -15.03
C ASP A 202 -22.96 -17.43 -16.49
N HIS A 203 -22.00 -17.35 -17.39
CA HIS A 203 -22.22 -17.19 -18.82
C HIS A 203 -23.02 -18.35 -19.43
N SER A 204 -22.88 -19.56 -18.90
CA SER A 204 -23.64 -20.72 -19.41
C SER A 204 -25.14 -20.54 -19.14
N THR A 205 -25.50 -20.05 -17.98
CA THR A 205 -26.90 -19.73 -17.63
C THR A 205 -27.44 -18.59 -18.50
N LEU A 206 -26.63 -17.53 -18.69
CA LEU A 206 -27.06 -16.43 -19.56
C LEU A 206 -27.23 -16.84 -21.02
N ALA A 207 -26.34 -17.70 -21.52
CA ALA A 207 -26.40 -18.20 -22.90
C ALA A 207 -27.65 -19.04 -23.17
N ALA A 208 -28.11 -19.77 -22.17
CA ALA A 208 -29.36 -20.57 -22.28
C ALA A 208 -30.64 -19.73 -22.24
N GLY A 209 -30.50 -18.42 -21.88
CA GLY A 209 -31.62 -17.49 -21.71
C GLY A 209 -32.21 -16.97 -23.02
N LYS A 210 -33.44 -16.44 -22.92
CA LYS A 210 -34.17 -15.81 -24.06
C LYS A 210 -33.90 -14.32 -24.15
N THR A 211 -33.15 -13.73 -23.19
CA THR A 211 -32.78 -12.34 -23.19
C THR A 211 -31.31 -12.24 -23.56
N THR A 212 -30.94 -11.29 -24.41
CA THR A 212 -29.53 -11.03 -24.69
C THR A 212 -28.88 -10.20 -23.56
N HIS A 213 -27.83 -10.74 -23.03
CA HIS A 213 -26.96 -10.07 -22.05
C HIS A 213 -25.59 -9.80 -22.66
N TRP A 214 -25.12 -8.56 -22.56
CA TRP A 214 -23.78 -8.21 -22.98
C TRP A 214 -22.82 -8.34 -21.79
N ALA A 215 -21.66 -8.94 -22.02
CA ALA A 215 -20.66 -9.18 -21.01
C ALA A 215 -19.26 -8.96 -21.59
N LEU A 216 -18.27 -8.83 -20.72
CA LEU A 216 -16.87 -8.93 -21.10
C LEU A 216 -16.57 -10.42 -21.37
N ALA A 217 -15.84 -10.74 -22.43
CA ALA A 217 -15.56 -12.14 -22.74
C ALA A 217 -14.86 -12.84 -21.57
N THR A 218 -15.30 -14.03 -21.17
CA THR A 218 -14.47 -14.87 -20.30
C THR A 218 -13.18 -15.24 -21.04
N GLU A 219 -12.14 -15.61 -20.32
CA GLU A 219 -10.89 -16.01 -20.97
C GLU A 219 -11.10 -17.21 -21.91
N ASN A 220 -11.99 -18.14 -21.55
CA ASN A 220 -12.29 -19.31 -22.37
C ASN A 220 -13.05 -18.92 -23.66
N GLU A 221 -13.99 -18.00 -23.57
CA GLU A 221 -14.71 -17.48 -24.75
C GLU A 221 -13.77 -16.73 -25.69
N TRP A 222 -12.96 -15.80 -25.13
CA TRP A 222 -11.98 -15.05 -25.91
C TRP A 222 -11.01 -16.00 -26.63
N TYR A 223 -10.50 -17.00 -25.91
CA TYR A 223 -9.54 -18.00 -26.38
C TYR A 223 -10.15 -18.88 -27.48
N LYS A 224 -11.37 -19.39 -27.26
CA LYS A 224 -12.06 -20.21 -28.24
C LYS A 224 -12.30 -19.45 -29.54
N ALA A 225 -12.78 -18.22 -29.45
CA ALA A 225 -13.02 -17.36 -30.62
C ALA A 225 -11.74 -17.09 -31.40
N ALA A 226 -10.62 -16.92 -30.70
CA ALA A 226 -9.31 -16.62 -31.31
C ALA A 226 -8.70 -17.83 -32.01
N TYR A 227 -8.74 -19.00 -31.39
CA TYR A 227 -7.85 -20.10 -31.78
C TYR A 227 -8.54 -21.42 -32.20
N TYR A 228 -9.79 -21.67 -31.77
CA TYR A 228 -10.46 -22.95 -32.00
C TYR A 228 -10.97 -23.04 -33.43
N ASP A 229 -10.61 -24.11 -34.12
CA ASP A 229 -11.07 -24.39 -35.49
C ASP A 229 -11.66 -25.80 -35.53
N PRO A 230 -12.98 -25.93 -35.75
CA PRO A 230 -13.60 -27.25 -35.91
C PRO A 230 -13.19 -27.96 -37.21
N GLY A 231 -12.66 -27.18 -38.19
CA GLY A 231 -12.20 -27.71 -39.50
C GLY A 231 -10.70 -27.76 -39.63
N LYS A 232 -9.96 -27.75 -38.53
CA LYS A 232 -8.49 -27.75 -38.54
C LYS A 232 -7.96 -29.04 -39.19
N PRO A 233 -7.02 -28.98 -40.10
CA PRO A 233 -6.39 -30.20 -40.66
C PRO A 233 -5.83 -31.09 -39.54
N GLY A 234 -6.18 -32.35 -39.55
CA GLY A 234 -5.83 -33.28 -38.48
C GLY A 234 -6.90 -33.46 -37.40
N GLY A 235 -8.03 -32.75 -37.52
CA GLY A 235 -9.17 -32.79 -36.61
C GLY A 235 -9.38 -31.50 -35.81
N PRO A 236 -10.57 -31.34 -35.24
CA PRO A 236 -10.88 -30.12 -34.48
C PRO A 236 -9.86 -29.83 -33.43
N GLY A 237 -9.40 -28.56 -33.36
CA GLY A 237 -8.34 -28.19 -32.41
C GLY A 237 -8.03 -26.71 -32.46
N TYR A 238 -6.91 -26.36 -31.88
CA TYR A 238 -6.50 -24.95 -31.69
C TYR A 238 -5.28 -24.60 -32.52
N TRP A 239 -5.28 -23.42 -33.09
CA TRP A 239 -4.12 -22.85 -33.76
C TRP A 239 -3.22 -22.11 -32.72
N SER A 240 -1.93 -21.97 -33.03
CA SER A 240 -0.99 -21.22 -32.17
C SER A 240 -1.22 -19.72 -32.22
N TYR A 241 -1.85 -19.22 -33.28
CA TYR A 241 -2.17 -17.81 -33.50
C TYR A 241 -3.66 -17.65 -33.79
N ALA A 242 -4.21 -16.45 -33.59
CA ALA A 242 -5.61 -16.14 -33.90
C ALA A 242 -5.79 -15.98 -35.43
N PHE A 243 -5.39 -17.04 -36.16
CA PHE A 243 -5.39 -17.12 -37.61
C PHE A 243 -5.22 -18.58 -38.03
N LYS A 244 -5.83 -18.97 -39.12
CA LYS A 244 -5.69 -20.32 -39.69
C LYS A 244 -4.33 -20.49 -40.37
N GLY A 245 -3.31 -20.85 -39.63
CA GLY A 245 -1.96 -21.06 -40.13
C GLY A 245 -0.94 -21.29 -39.01
N GLY A 246 0.20 -21.83 -39.37
CA GLY A 246 1.28 -22.18 -38.45
C GLY A 246 2.23 -21.02 -38.13
N ASN A 247 2.17 -19.95 -38.89
CA ASN A 247 3.06 -18.78 -38.75
C ASN A 247 2.31 -17.58 -38.16
N PRO A 248 2.99 -16.62 -37.52
CA PRO A 248 2.34 -15.40 -37.07
C PRO A 248 1.62 -14.68 -38.21
N PRO A 249 0.38 -14.22 -38.02
CA PRO A 249 -0.32 -13.43 -39.05
C PRO A 249 0.29 -12.05 -39.18
N GLN A 250 0.05 -11.38 -40.31
CA GLN A 250 0.23 -9.94 -40.35
C GLN A 250 -0.79 -9.29 -39.44
N CYS A 251 -0.33 -8.44 -38.54
CA CYS A 251 -1.18 -7.79 -37.54
C CYS A 251 -0.50 -6.49 -37.09
N ASN A 252 -1.20 -5.70 -36.30
CA ASN A 252 -0.67 -4.46 -35.77
C ASN A 252 0.17 -4.74 -34.52
N LEU A 253 1.43 -5.09 -34.73
CA LEU A 253 2.41 -5.36 -33.66
C LEU A 253 3.59 -4.38 -33.84
N ASN A 254 4.00 -3.71 -32.76
CA ASN A 254 5.14 -2.78 -32.72
C ASN A 254 5.10 -1.66 -33.79
N SER A 255 3.93 -1.25 -34.24
CA SER A 255 3.80 -0.20 -35.27
C SER A 255 3.88 1.22 -34.69
N GLY A 256 3.80 1.37 -33.37
CA GLY A 256 3.76 2.67 -32.69
C GLY A 256 2.43 3.41 -32.76
N SER A 257 1.40 2.83 -33.41
CA SER A 257 0.07 3.45 -33.46
C SER A 257 -1.04 2.42 -33.72
N MET A 258 -2.24 2.68 -33.23
CA MET A 258 -3.42 1.86 -33.51
C MET A 258 -3.88 2.00 -34.96
N THR A 259 -4.31 0.88 -35.54
CA THR A 259 -5.06 0.87 -36.80
C THR A 259 -6.56 0.87 -36.56
N GLU A 260 -7.35 1.15 -37.59
CA GLU A 260 -8.81 0.92 -37.56
C GLU A 260 -9.06 -0.59 -37.38
N VAL A 261 -10.11 -0.93 -36.67
CA VAL A 261 -10.47 -2.35 -36.46
C VAL A 261 -10.72 -3.04 -37.81
N GLY A 262 -10.24 -4.27 -37.94
CA GLY A 262 -10.39 -5.01 -39.18
C GLY A 262 -9.43 -4.63 -40.30
N SER A 263 -8.44 -3.78 -40.07
CA SER A 263 -7.46 -3.36 -41.08
C SER A 263 -6.70 -4.53 -41.72
N TYR A 264 -6.57 -5.62 -40.96
CA TYR A 264 -5.90 -6.83 -41.44
C TYR A 264 -6.93 -7.86 -41.95
N ALA A 265 -7.74 -7.45 -42.91
CA ALA A 265 -8.91 -8.20 -43.40
C ALA A 265 -8.61 -9.62 -43.93
N SER A 266 -7.36 -9.88 -44.34
CA SER A 266 -6.91 -11.19 -44.84
C SER A 266 -6.57 -12.19 -43.73
N PHE A 267 -6.61 -11.75 -42.47
CA PHE A 267 -6.16 -12.57 -41.34
C PHE A 267 -7.23 -12.69 -40.23
N PRO A 268 -8.45 -13.17 -40.58
CA PRO A 268 -9.45 -13.42 -39.55
C PRO A 268 -9.08 -14.63 -38.68
N SER A 269 -9.56 -14.67 -37.47
CA SER A 269 -9.49 -15.85 -36.60
C SER A 269 -10.32 -17.00 -37.21
N PRO A 270 -10.18 -18.23 -36.74
CA PRO A 270 -11.07 -19.33 -37.17
C PRO A 270 -12.56 -19.06 -36.99
N SER A 271 -12.93 -18.24 -36.00
CA SER A 271 -14.33 -17.85 -35.76
C SER A 271 -14.77 -16.62 -36.55
N GLY A 272 -13.86 -15.97 -37.28
CA GLY A 272 -14.14 -14.76 -38.07
C GLY A 272 -14.03 -13.46 -37.29
N THR A 273 -13.40 -13.45 -36.14
CA THR A 273 -13.02 -12.20 -35.44
C THR A 273 -11.75 -11.63 -36.04
N PHE A 274 -11.48 -10.36 -35.79
CA PHE A 274 -10.29 -9.65 -36.23
C PHE A 274 -9.56 -9.03 -35.02
N ASP A 275 -8.28 -8.79 -35.22
CA ASP A 275 -7.42 -8.05 -34.28
C ASP A 275 -7.20 -8.73 -32.92
N GLN A 276 -7.59 -10.02 -32.77
CA GLN A 276 -7.23 -10.83 -31.60
C GLN A 276 -5.73 -11.20 -31.58
N ASN A 277 -4.99 -10.82 -32.62
CA ASN A 277 -3.53 -10.75 -32.62
C ASN A 277 -3.12 -9.33 -32.96
N GLY A 278 -2.52 -8.61 -32.00
CA GLY A 278 -2.05 -7.23 -32.14
C GLY A 278 -3.09 -6.16 -31.84
N ASN A 279 -2.88 -4.96 -32.33
CA ASN A 279 -3.65 -3.74 -32.12
C ASN A 279 -3.71 -3.33 -30.64
N LEU A 280 -4.65 -3.88 -29.84
CA LEU A 280 -4.67 -3.66 -28.41
C LEU A 280 -4.61 -4.97 -27.62
N TRP A 281 -3.93 -4.98 -26.50
CA TRP A 281 -4.15 -5.96 -25.45
C TRP A 281 -5.61 -5.88 -25.01
N GLU A 282 -6.28 -6.99 -24.95
CA GLU A 282 -7.71 -7.03 -24.63
C GLU A 282 -7.97 -7.58 -23.24
N TYR A 283 -8.67 -6.78 -22.45
CA TYR A 283 -9.23 -7.24 -21.18
C TYR A 283 -10.23 -8.37 -21.41
N ASN A 284 -10.12 -9.42 -20.59
CA ASN A 284 -11.16 -10.45 -20.48
C ASN A 284 -11.71 -10.47 -19.04
N GLU A 285 -12.74 -11.27 -18.81
CA GLU A 285 -13.46 -11.28 -17.53
C GLU A 285 -12.64 -11.84 -16.36
N THR A 286 -11.53 -12.51 -16.64
CA THR A 286 -10.73 -13.17 -15.60
C THR A 286 -10.31 -12.19 -14.51
N VAL A 287 -10.58 -12.55 -13.26
CA VAL A 287 -10.13 -11.83 -12.07
C VAL A 287 -9.28 -12.80 -11.25
N ALA A 288 -8.01 -12.43 -11.05
CA ALA A 288 -7.06 -13.18 -10.23
C ALA A 288 -6.54 -12.27 -9.12
N GLY A 289 -7.27 -12.25 -8.01
CA GLY A 289 -7.00 -11.29 -6.94
C GLY A 289 -7.33 -9.86 -7.37
N THR A 290 -6.33 -9.00 -7.42
CA THR A 290 -6.48 -7.61 -7.90
C THR A 290 -6.16 -7.48 -9.40
N LYS A 291 -5.77 -8.57 -10.05
CA LYS A 291 -5.40 -8.55 -11.45
C LYS A 291 -6.53 -9.02 -12.33
N VAL A 292 -6.51 -8.58 -13.58
CA VAL A 292 -7.48 -8.93 -14.61
C VAL A 292 -6.71 -9.48 -15.81
N GLY A 293 -7.36 -10.38 -16.55
CA GLY A 293 -6.73 -11.05 -17.67
C GLY A 293 -6.58 -10.15 -18.90
N LEU A 294 -5.44 -10.30 -19.61
CA LEU A 294 -5.16 -9.68 -20.90
C LEU A 294 -4.65 -10.72 -21.88
N ARG A 295 -5.06 -10.57 -23.16
CA ARG A 295 -4.57 -11.40 -24.29
C ARG A 295 -4.42 -10.59 -25.56
N GLY A 296 -3.67 -11.13 -26.54
CA GLY A 296 -3.66 -10.70 -27.92
C GLY A 296 -2.43 -9.97 -28.44
N GLY A 297 -1.66 -9.31 -27.58
CA GLY A 297 -0.56 -8.43 -28.01
C GLY A 297 -1.05 -7.03 -28.38
N SER A 298 -0.18 -6.11 -28.78
CA SER A 298 -0.60 -4.74 -29.14
C SER A 298 0.42 -4.00 -30.02
N PHE A 299 -0.02 -2.88 -30.57
CA PHE A 299 0.80 -1.97 -31.36
C PHE A 299 1.98 -1.35 -30.58
N TYR A 300 1.93 -1.40 -29.24
CA TYR A 300 2.83 -0.68 -28.33
C TYR A 300 3.65 -1.65 -27.49
N ILE A 301 4.29 -2.59 -28.15
CA ILE A 301 5.23 -3.56 -27.54
C ILE A 301 6.34 -3.81 -28.57
N ASP A 302 7.37 -4.54 -28.19
CA ASP A 302 8.42 -4.95 -29.15
C ASP A 302 7.85 -5.92 -30.21
N ASP A 303 8.64 -6.23 -31.21
CA ASP A 303 8.24 -7.06 -32.35
C ASP A 303 8.25 -8.57 -32.05
N ASN A 304 8.26 -8.95 -30.80
CA ASN A 304 8.29 -10.35 -30.37
C ASN A 304 6.92 -11.03 -30.60
N THR A 305 6.82 -11.82 -31.63
CA THR A 305 5.60 -12.54 -32.00
C THR A 305 5.16 -13.55 -30.95
N ALA A 306 5.98 -13.85 -29.95
CA ALA A 306 5.55 -14.68 -28.83
C ALA A 306 4.35 -14.08 -28.06
N TYR A 307 4.17 -12.75 -28.09
CA TYR A 307 3.01 -12.11 -27.49
C TYR A 307 1.68 -12.48 -28.15
N LEU A 308 1.72 -12.94 -29.39
CA LEU A 308 0.55 -13.33 -30.17
C LEU A 308 0.14 -14.79 -29.96
N LEU A 309 1.01 -15.59 -29.34
CA LEU A 309 0.76 -17.03 -29.14
C LEU A 309 -0.44 -17.31 -28.24
N ALA A 310 -1.17 -18.37 -28.56
CA ALA A 310 -2.27 -18.88 -27.73
C ALA A 310 -1.83 -19.16 -26.30
N SER A 311 -0.59 -19.61 -26.08
CA SER A 311 -0.03 -19.85 -24.74
C SER A 311 0.22 -18.57 -23.95
N THR A 312 0.32 -17.42 -24.63
CA THR A 312 0.64 -16.14 -23.95
C THR A 312 -0.60 -15.51 -23.32
N ARG A 313 -0.49 -15.21 -22.05
CA ARG A 313 -1.52 -14.50 -21.28
C ARG A 313 -0.84 -13.62 -20.22
N TYR A 314 -1.50 -12.55 -19.89
CA TYR A 314 -1.05 -11.68 -18.82
C TYR A 314 -2.15 -11.45 -17.80
N GLU A 315 -1.72 -11.23 -16.58
CA GLU A 315 -2.57 -10.76 -15.51
C GLU A 315 -2.01 -9.41 -15.04
N VAL A 316 -2.78 -8.37 -15.20
CA VAL A 316 -2.35 -7.00 -14.91
C VAL A 316 -3.32 -6.33 -13.94
N LEU A 317 -2.83 -5.32 -13.24
CA LEU A 317 -3.73 -4.42 -12.54
C LEU A 317 -4.56 -3.66 -13.57
N SER A 318 -5.85 -3.54 -13.32
CA SER A 318 -6.73 -2.75 -14.18
C SER A 318 -6.25 -1.29 -14.21
N ALA A 319 -5.81 -0.82 -15.36
CA ALA A 319 -5.18 0.48 -15.52
C ALA A 319 -5.48 1.05 -16.91
N LYS A 320 -5.49 2.37 -17.00
CA LYS A 320 -5.76 3.10 -18.25
C LYS A 320 -4.45 3.26 -19.05
N TRP A 321 -4.14 2.27 -19.89
CA TRP A 321 -2.96 2.30 -20.75
C TRP A 321 -3.32 2.60 -22.22
N PRO A 322 -2.40 3.15 -23.01
CA PRO A 322 -2.68 3.47 -24.44
C PRO A 322 -2.93 2.23 -25.29
N ASN A 323 -2.48 1.10 -24.86
CA ASN A 323 -2.50 -0.15 -25.61
C ASN A 323 -3.41 -1.22 -24.99
N TYR A 324 -4.35 -0.83 -24.10
CA TYR A 324 -5.33 -1.73 -23.48
C TYR A 324 -6.74 -1.33 -23.95
N GLY A 325 -7.46 -2.31 -24.48
CA GLY A 325 -8.84 -2.21 -24.90
C GLY A 325 -9.63 -3.44 -24.53
N PHE A 326 -10.74 -3.74 -25.26
CA PHE A 326 -11.57 -4.88 -24.95
C PHE A 326 -12.55 -5.19 -26.11
N ARG A 327 -13.09 -6.41 -26.12
CA ARG A 327 -14.25 -6.78 -26.92
C ARG A 327 -15.33 -7.40 -26.04
N VAL A 328 -16.55 -7.42 -26.53
CA VAL A 328 -17.73 -7.86 -25.76
C VAL A 328 -18.25 -9.20 -26.26
N VAL A 329 -18.99 -9.90 -25.40
CA VAL A 329 -19.79 -11.06 -25.79
C VAL A 329 -21.27 -10.77 -25.59
N ALA A 330 -22.12 -11.40 -26.44
CA ALA A 330 -23.56 -11.35 -26.30
C ALA A 330 -24.05 -12.80 -26.05
N LEU A 331 -24.75 -12.99 -24.96
CA LEU A 331 -25.22 -14.27 -24.42
C LEU A 331 -26.74 -14.29 -24.45
N GLY A 332 -27.33 -15.41 -24.88
CA GLY A 332 -28.79 -15.59 -25.01
C GLY A 332 -29.28 -15.29 -26.41
N SER A 333 -30.50 -15.83 -26.74
CA SER A 333 -31.02 -15.88 -28.08
C SER A 333 -32.04 -14.79 -28.45
N GLY A 334 -32.47 -13.98 -27.47
CA GLY A 334 -33.50 -12.98 -27.66
C GLY A 334 -33.00 -11.57 -27.99
N LYS A 335 -33.93 -10.64 -28.11
CA LYS A 335 -33.60 -9.19 -28.20
C LYS A 335 -33.13 -8.69 -26.85
N VAL A 336 -32.29 -7.65 -26.86
CA VAL A 336 -31.92 -6.93 -25.63
C VAL A 336 -33.23 -6.47 -24.96
N ALA A 337 -33.36 -6.72 -23.67
CA ALA A 337 -34.58 -6.39 -22.94
C ALA A 337 -34.91 -4.90 -23.13
N ALA A 338 -36.06 -4.61 -23.74
CA ALA A 338 -36.63 -3.29 -23.70
C ALA A 338 -36.88 -2.95 -22.24
N ARG A 339 -36.58 -1.72 -21.86
CA ARG A 339 -36.74 -1.13 -20.51
C ARG A 339 -37.77 -1.91 -19.67
N ALA A 340 -37.28 -2.68 -18.71
CA ALA A 340 -38.14 -3.49 -17.85
C ALA A 340 -39.09 -2.55 -17.08
N GLU A 341 -40.38 -2.70 -17.28
CA GLU A 341 -41.36 -2.16 -16.36
C GLU A 341 -40.99 -2.63 -14.95
N LYS A 342 -41.12 -1.74 -14.01
CA LYS A 342 -40.76 -1.88 -12.60
C LYS A 342 -41.30 -3.21 -12.01
N VAL A 343 -40.56 -4.30 -12.17
CA VAL A 343 -40.74 -5.44 -11.28
C VAL A 343 -40.14 -5.01 -9.95
N LYS A 344 -40.97 -4.88 -8.96
CA LYS A 344 -40.55 -4.55 -7.60
C LYS A 344 -39.56 -5.63 -7.16
N PRO A 345 -38.29 -5.34 -7.04
CA PRO A 345 -37.34 -6.34 -6.52
C PRO A 345 -37.70 -6.65 -5.07
N PRO A 346 -37.31 -7.84 -4.57
CA PRO A 346 -37.41 -8.07 -3.12
C PRO A 346 -36.58 -6.96 -2.46
N PRO A 347 -37.00 -6.45 -1.31
CA PRO A 347 -36.41 -5.23 -0.78
C PRO A 347 -34.94 -5.40 -0.46
N VAL A 348 -34.11 -5.01 -1.43
CA VAL A 348 -32.78 -4.53 -1.12
C VAL A 348 -33.03 -3.26 -0.30
N PRO A 349 -32.42 -3.08 0.86
CA PRO A 349 -32.59 -1.81 1.56
C PRO A 349 -32.31 -0.70 0.57
N ALA A 350 -33.27 0.17 0.35
CA ALA A 350 -33.28 1.13 -0.73
C ALA A 350 -32.00 1.99 -0.73
N ALA A 351 -31.36 2.10 -1.90
CA ALA A 351 -30.41 3.16 -2.14
C ALA A 351 -31.14 4.48 -1.89
N GLY A 352 -30.66 5.22 -0.89
CA GLY A 352 -31.31 6.46 -0.48
C GLY A 352 -32.28 6.28 0.67
N LEU A 353 -31.90 5.47 1.69
CA LEU A 353 -32.50 5.61 3.00
C LEU A 353 -32.24 7.02 3.49
N LYS A 354 -33.25 7.89 3.40
CA LYS A 354 -33.26 9.14 4.14
C LYS A 354 -33.42 8.84 5.65
N ARG A 355 -32.51 7.96 6.18
CA ARG A 355 -32.43 7.80 7.63
C ARG A 355 -31.81 9.06 8.20
N THR A 356 -32.49 9.63 9.14
CA THR A 356 -32.04 10.81 9.89
C THR A 356 -31.42 10.45 11.24
N SER A 357 -31.59 9.19 11.67
CA SER A 357 -31.03 8.71 12.95
C SER A 357 -30.08 7.52 12.72
N SER A 358 -28.97 7.55 13.47
CA SER A 358 -27.98 6.49 13.45
C SER A 358 -28.50 5.22 14.12
N LYS A 359 -27.97 4.06 13.70
CA LYS A 359 -28.34 2.75 14.21
C LYS A 359 -27.12 1.92 14.59
N THR A 360 -27.36 0.92 15.43
CA THR A 360 -26.37 -0.11 15.75
C THR A 360 -26.76 -1.41 15.05
N PHE A 361 -25.83 -2.00 14.32
CA PHE A 361 -25.99 -3.28 13.65
C PHE A 361 -25.03 -4.29 14.26
N TYR A 362 -25.54 -5.49 14.49
CA TYR A 362 -24.84 -6.58 15.14
C TYR A 362 -24.55 -7.69 14.13
N VAL A 363 -23.36 -8.29 14.22
CA VAL A 363 -22.95 -9.37 13.32
C VAL A 363 -22.38 -10.51 14.15
N SER A 364 -22.86 -11.74 13.91
CA SER A 364 -22.38 -12.94 14.61
C SER A 364 -22.33 -14.12 13.65
N SER A 365 -21.16 -14.69 13.44
CA SER A 365 -21.01 -15.87 12.58
C SER A 365 -21.63 -17.11 13.23
N SER A 366 -21.64 -17.17 14.55
CA SER A 366 -22.15 -18.32 15.32
C SER A 366 -23.68 -18.30 15.52
N GLU A 367 -24.28 -17.11 15.71
CA GLU A 367 -25.71 -16.98 16.07
C GLU A 367 -26.54 -16.18 15.05
N GLY A 368 -25.90 -15.56 14.06
CA GLY A 368 -26.54 -14.63 13.14
C GLY A 368 -27.31 -15.30 12.00
N ASN A 369 -28.16 -14.49 11.36
CA ASN A 369 -28.90 -14.85 10.17
C ASN A 369 -29.08 -13.61 9.30
N ASP A 370 -28.68 -13.69 8.03
CA ASP A 370 -28.70 -12.55 7.11
C ASP A 370 -30.10 -12.09 6.69
N LEU A 371 -31.12 -12.87 7.02
CA LEU A 371 -32.53 -12.49 6.82
C LEU A 371 -33.05 -11.59 7.94
N TRP A 372 -32.34 -11.46 9.05
CA TRP A 372 -32.72 -10.60 10.17
C TRP A 372 -32.36 -9.14 9.89
N THR A 373 -32.88 -8.23 10.73
CA THR A 373 -32.63 -6.80 10.57
C THR A 373 -31.20 -6.37 10.91
N GLY A 374 -30.49 -7.16 11.72
CA GLY A 374 -29.16 -6.80 12.25
C GLY A 374 -29.21 -5.84 13.45
N GLU A 375 -30.37 -5.33 13.81
CA GLU A 375 -30.51 -4.26 14.81
C GLU A 375 -30.63 -4.76 16.28
N SER A 376 -30.51 -6.07 16.49
CA SER A 376 -30.55 -6.66 17.85
C SER A 376 -29.32 -7.53 18.07
N ALA A 377 -28.71 -7.44 19.24
CA ALA A 377 -27.61 -8.31 19.67
C ALA A 377 -28.08 -9.73 19.96
N SER A 378 -29.35 -9.90 20.31
CA SER A 378 -29.95 -11.17 20.72
C SER A 378 -30.85 -11.74 19.65
N LYS A 379 -30.83 -13.07 19.54
CA LYS A 379 -31.65 -13.83 18.62
C LYS A 379 -33.15 -13.76 18.99
N GLY A 380 -33.97 -13.36 18.01
CA GLY A 380 -35.43 -13.34 18.11
C GLY A 380 -36.06 -14.04 16.92
N LYS A 381 -37.40 -13.98 16.79
CA LYS A 381 -38.11 -14.67 15.69
C LYS A 381 -37.75 -14.13 14.30
N LYS A 382 -37.67 -12.80 14.14
CA LYS A 382 -37.28 -12.11 12.88
C LYS A 382 -36.23 -11.02 13.11
N SER A 383 -35.65 -10.97 14.28
CA SER A 383 -34.66 -10.00 14.69
C SER A 383 -33.45 -10.69 15.31
N GLY A 384 -32.27 -10.10 15.15
CA GLY A 384 -31.03 -10.65 15.69
C GLY A 384 -29.87 -10.15 14.85
N PRO A 385 -28.64 -10.62 15.14
CA PRO A 385 -27.46 -10.19 14.38
C PRO A 385 -27.46 -10.77 12.97
N TRP A 386 -26.84 -10.07 12.05
CA TRP A 386 -26.52 -10.65 10.73
C TRP A 386 -25.46 -11.73 10.90
N LYS A 387 -25.38 -12.66 9.95
CA LYS A 387 -24.41 -13.76 10.00
C LYS A 387 -23.08 -13.40 9.36
N THR A 388 -23.12 -12.73 8.21
CA THR A 388 -21.95 -12.57 7.35
C THR A 388 -21.43 -11.13 7.32
N LEU A 389 -20.13 -10.98 7.09
CA LEU A 389 -19.53 -9.66 6.82
C LEU A 389 -19.97 -9.15 5.44
N LYS A 390 -20.29 -10.05 4.52
CA LYS A 390 -20.88 -9.70 3.22
C LYS A 390 -22.20 -8.95 3.42
N ARG A 391 -23.06 -9.44 4.32
CA ARG A 391 -24.33 -8.76 4.64
C ARG A 391 -24.10 -7.41 5.33
N ALA A 392 -23.08 -7.34 6.19
CA ALA A 392 -22.69 -6.11 6.88
C ALA A 392 -21.94 -5.12 5.95
N SER A 393 -21.61 -5.52 4.73
CA SER A 393 -21.00 -4.62 3.72
C SER A 393 -22.10 -3.78 3.04
N ALA A 394 -22.79 -2.98 3.84
CA ALA A 394 -23.96 -2.18 3.47
C ALA A 394 -23.62 -0.68 3.48
N GLU A 395 -24.61 0.15 3.25
CA GLU A 395 -24.45 1.60 3.31
C GLU A 395 -24.83 2.13 4.70
N TYR A 396 -23.99 3.00 5.23
CA TYR A 396 -24.09 3.55 6.58
C TYR A 396 -24.09 5.08 6.56
N ILE A 397 -24.70 5.69 7.58
CA ILE A 397 -24.73 7.14 7.78
C ILE A 397 -23.88 7.51 9.01
N PRO A 398 -23.52 8.79 9.17
CA PRO A 398 -22.74 9.21 10.34
C PRO A 398 -23.38 8.77 11.66
N GLY A 399 -22.56 8.18 12.54
CA GLY A 399 -22.97 7.69 13.84
C GLY A 399 -23.39 6.22 13.88
N ASP A 400 -23.56 5.57 12.75
CA ASP A 400 -23.89 4.13 12.70
C ASP A 400 -22.78 3.28 13.33
N LYS A 401 -23.18 2.13 13.90
CA LYS A 401 -22.23 1.16 14.45
C LYS A 401 -22.43 -0.21 13.84
N ILE A 402 -21.35 -0.86 13.50
CA ILE A 402 -21.27 -2.27 13.03
C ILE A 402 -20.49 -3.02 14.10
N LEU A 403 -21.17 -3.84 14.87
CA LEU A 403 -20.55 -4.52 16.02
C LEU A 403 -20.45 -6.02 15.75
N LEU A 404 -19.22 -6.53 15.81
CA LEU A 404 -18.90 -7.94 15.60
C LEU A 404 -18.89 -8.67 16.95
N LYS A 405 -19.46 -9.87 17.02
CA LYS A 405 -19.56 -10.61 18.28
C LYS A 405 -18.17 -11.12 18.71
N ARG A 406 -17.81 -10.83 19.96
CA ARG A 406 -16.59 -11.38 20.57
C ARG A 406 -16.64 -12.90 20.59
N GLY A 407 -15.51 -13.55 20.28
CA GLY A 407 -15.38 -14.98 20.18
C GLY A 407 -15.66 -15.56 18.79
N ASP A 408 -16.32 -14.81 17.94
CA ASP A 408 -16.64 -15.22 16.56
C ASP A 408 -15.50 -14.97 15.56
N THR A 409 -15.52 -15.74 14.47
CA THR A 409 -14.51 -15.63 13.40
C THR A 409 -15.22 -15.60 12.03
N TRP A 410 -14.71 -14.79 11.10
CA TRP A 410 -15.18 -14.69 9.73
C TRP A 410 -14.04 -14.85 8.75
N ASN A 411 -14.30 -15.59 7.65
CA ASN A 411 -13.39 -15.64 6.50
C ASN A 411 -13.97 -14.83 5.33
N GLU A 412 -14.31 -13.58 5.61
CA GLU A 412 -14.94 -12.67 4.66
C GLU A 412 -14.34 -11.27 4.80
N GLU A 413 -14.44 -10.50 3.74
CA GLU A 413 -14.10 -9.08 3.76
C GLU A 413 -15.30 -8.27 4.26
N LEU A 414 -15.03 -7.26 5.08
CA LEU A 414 -16.01 -6.24 5.45
C LEU A 414 -15.72 -4.97 4.63
N ALA A 415 -16.62 -4.63 3.72
CA ALA A 415 -16.51 -3.46 2.84
C ALA A 415 -17.71 -2.53 3.01
N PRO A 416 -17.81 -1.82 4.14
CA PRO A 416 -18.94 -0.91 4.39
C PRO A 416 -18.85 0.31 3.50
N ARG A 417 -19.99 0.93 3.18
CA ARG A 417 -20.06 2.16 2.40
C ARG A 417 -20.61 3.31 3.23
N GLY A 418 -20.30 4.54 2.82
CA GLY A 418 -20.75 5.74 3.49
C GLY A 418 -19.59 6.53 4.08
N ASN A 419 -19.90 7.68 4.61
CA ASN A 419 -18.91 8.55 5.25
C ASN A 419 -19.46 9.05 6.58
N GLY A 420 -18.66 8.92 7.64
CA GLY A 420 -18.95 9.54 8.93
C GLY A 420 -18.26 10.89 9.08
N THR A 421 -18.21 11.36 10.31
CA THR A 421 -17.45 12.57 10.70
C THR A 421 -16.63 12.25 11.96
N ALA A 422 -15.77 13.17 12.36
CA ALA A 422 -15.00 13.01 13.61
C ALA A 422 -15.91 12.98 14.84
N THR A 423 -17.01 13.73 14.81
CA THR A 423 -17.98 13.78 15.91
C THR A 423 -19.06 12.69 15.84
N SER A 424 -19.28 12.13 14.66
CA SER A 424 -20.25 11.07 14.42
C SER A 424 -19.66 10.02 13.46
N PRO A 425 -18.64 9.29 13.90
CA PRO A 425 -18.00 8.31 13.00
C PRO A 425 -18.88 7.07 12.79
N ILE A 426 -18.71 6.44 11.64
CA ILE A 426 -19.19 5.08 11.43
C ILE A 426 -18.25 4.18 12.22
N THR A 427 -18.78 3.46 13.22
CA THR A 427 -17.94 2.67 14.11
C THR A 427 -17.99 1.18 13.77
N ILE A 428 -16.85 0.57 13.52
CA ILE A 428 -16.70 -0.88 13.39
C ILE A 428 -16.05 -1.34 14.69
N GLY A 429 -16.76 -2.17 15.47
CA GLY A 429 -16.28 -2.55 16.80
C GLY A 429 -16.73 -3.93 17.22
N ALA A 430 -16.69 -4.17 18.52
CA ALA A 430 -17.01 -5.48 19.08
C ALA A 430 -18.14 -5.39 20.13
N TYR A 431 -18.90 -6.47 20.29
CA TYR A 431 -19.88 -6.58 21.38
C TYR A 431 -19.80 -7.95 22.06
N GLY A 432 -20.39 -8.03 23.23
CA GLY A 432 -20.37 -9.26 24.03
C GLY A 432 -19.11 -9.40 24.87
N LYS A 433 -18.89 -10.59 25.42
CA LYS A 433 -17.72 -10.91 26.26
C LYS A 433 -16.81 -11.92 25.56
N GLY A 434 -15.54 -11.97 25.95
CA GLY A 434 -14.57 -12.91 25.43
C GLY A 434 -13.47 -12.27 24.58
N ARG A 435 -12.74 -13.10 23.82
CA ARG A 435 -11.66 -12.65 22.95
C ARG A 435 -12.19 -11.74 21.85
N LYS A 436 -11.32 -10.93 21.25
CA LYS A 436 -11.68 -10.05 20.14
C LYS A 436 -12.35 -10.87 19.00
N PRO A 437 -13.30 -10.28 18.27
CA PRO A 437 -13.79 -10.88 17.02
C PRO A 437 -12.64 -10.95 16.03
N VAL A 438 -12.60 -12.04 15.24
CA VAL A 438 -11.48 -12.32 14.35
C VAL A 438 -11.94 -12.27 12.88
N ILE A 439 -11.26 -11.46 12.08
CA ILE A 439 -11.36 -11.57 10.63
C ILE A 439 -10.13 -12.38 10.18
N ASP A 440 -10.35 -13.65 9.85
CA ASP A 440 -9.29 -14.60 9.49
C ASP A 440 -9.48 -15.00 8.03
N ARG A 441 -8.64 -14.45 7.16
CA ARG A 441 -8.79 -14.71 5.72
C ARG A 441 -8.21 -16.06 5.27
N GLY A 442 -7.61 -16.80 6.19
CA GLY A 442 -7.20 -18.19 5.98
C GLY A 442 -5.98 -18.39 5.09
N ASP A 443 -5.81 -17.59 4.06
CA ASP A 443 -4.70 -17.72 3.12
C ASP A 443 -4.20 -16.35 2.69
N TYR A 444 -3.12 -15.91 3.34
CA TYR A 444 -2.48 -14.63 3.06
C TYR A 444 -1.80 -14.57 1.67
N LYS A 445 -1.73 -15.68 0.95
CA LYS A 445 -1.19 -15.73 -0.43
C LYS A 445 -2.19 -15.22 -1.47
N LYS A 446 -3.47 -15.21 -1.13
CA LYS A 446 -4.53 -14.62 -1.97
C LYS A 446 -4.70 -13.15 -1.57
N ASP A 447 -5.11 -12.32 -2.51
CA ASP A 447 -5.37 -10.90 -2.23
C ASP A 447 -6.67 -10.73 -1.44
N LEU A 448 -6.60 -11.05 -0.15
CA LEU A 448 -7.74 -11.12 0.74
C LEU A 448 -7.60 -10.07 1.85
N THR A 449 -8.37 -9.01 1.72
CA THR A 449 -8.43 -7.90 2.68
C THR A 449 -9.41 -8.22 3.83
N GLY A 450 -9.09 -7.73 5.03
CA GLY A 450 -9.98 -7.85 6.18
C GLY A 450 -11.10 -6.80 6.15
N ILE A 451 -10.73 -5.51 6.23
CA ILE A 451 -11.67 -4.39 6.05
C ILE A 451 -11.19 -3.55 4.87
N HIS A 452 -12.11 -3.22 3.95
CA HIS A 452 -11.81 -2.42 2.78
C HIS A 452 -12.65 -1.13 2.77
N LEU A 453 -11.96 0.02 2.72
CA LEU A 453 -12.57 1.35 2.59
C LEU A 453 -12.13 1.96 1.26
N SER A 454 -13.10 2.33 0.41
CA SER A 454 -12.83 2.91 -0.90
C SER A 454 -13.44 4.32 -0.98
N ASP A 455 -12.61 5.34 -1.09
CA ASP A 455 -13.00 6.76 -1.15
C ASP A 455 -13.80 7.21 0.08
N GLN A 456 -13.43 6.72 1.27
CA GLN A 456 -14.23 6.93 2.47
C GLN A 456 -13.43 7.55 3.61
N GLY A 457 -14.15 8.24 4.51
CA GLY A 457 -13.63 8.80 5.75
C GLY A 457 -14.68 8.78 6.83
N GLY A 458 -14.31 9.24 8.03
CA GLY A 458 -15.22 9.24 9.17
C GLY A 458 -15.42 7.87 9.78
N PHE A 459 -14.39 7.01 9.80
CA PHE A 459 -14.48 5.66 10.37
C PHE A 459 -13.69 5.54 11.66
N LYS A 460 -14.31 4.83 12.64
CA LYS A 460 -13.63 4.39 13.86
C LYS A 460 -13.66 2.86 13.92
N ILE A 461 -12.48 2.21 13.95
CA ILE A 461 -12.34 0.75 13.96
C ILE A 461 -11.68 0.34 15.28
N VAL A 462 -12.36 -0.47 16.10
CA VAL A 462 -11.92 -0.71 17.47
C VAL A 462 -12.07 -2.18 17.88
N GLY A 463 -10.99 -2.75 18.43
CA GLY A 463 -11.07 -4.01 19.17
C GLY A 463 -11.25 -5.25 18.30
N ILE A 464 -10.67 -5.26 17.10
CA ILE A 464 -10.78 -6.36 16.13
C ILE A 464 -9.41 -7.02 15.93
N GLU A 465 -9.43 -8.33 15.74
CA GLU A 465 -8.27 -9.14 15.43
C GLU A 465 -8.28 -9.49 13.94
N PHE A 466 -7.16 -9.26 13.26
CA PHE A 466 -6.96 -9.56 11.83
C PHE A 466 -5.88 -10.63 11.72
N ASN A 467 -6.28 -11.81 11.25
CA ASN A 467 -5.39 -12.97 11.15
C ASN A 467 -5.29 -13.41 9.69
N ARG A 468 -4.09 -13.68 9.22
CA ARG A 468 -3.81 -14.24 7.89
C ARG A 468 -4.50 -13.45 6.76
N CYS A 469 -4.61 -12.12 6.92
CA CYS A 469 -5.08 -11.23 5.88
C CYS A 469 -3.89 -10.77 5.03
N MET A 470 -4.02 -10.71 3.70
CA MET A 470 -2.97 -10.06 2.91
C MET A 470 -2.83 -8.59 3.32
N THR A 471 -3.95 -7.92 3.60
CA THR A 471 -3.99 -6.61 4.26
C THR A 471 -5.12 -6.60 5.29
N GLY A 472 -4.80 -6.28 6.53
CA GLY A 472 -5.83 -6.23 7.59
C GLY A 472 -6.86 -5.15 7.30
N ILE A 473 -6.42 -3.90 7.15
CA ILE A 473 -7.27 -2.77 6.75
C ILE A 473 -6.65 -2.11 5.51
N TYR A 474 -7.41 -2.06 4.42
CA TYR A 474 -7.01 -1.41 3.18
C TYR A 474 -7.93 -0.22 2.92
N SER A 475 -7.34 0.96 2.85
CA SER A 475 -8.07 2.20 2.56
C SER A 475 -7.47 2.83 1.30
N GLU A 476 -8.27 2.93 0.24
CA GLU A 476 -7.81 3.47 -1.03
C GLU A 476 -8.61 4.70 -1.46
N TYR A 477 -7.94 5.59 -2.18
CA TYR A 477 -8.49 6.86 -2.61
C TYR A 477 -8.25 7.02 -4.11
N SER A 478 -9.32 7.07 -4.88
CA SER A 478 -9.26 7.21 -6.33
C SER A 478 -8.82 8.61 -6.75
N ASP A 479 -8.32 8.71 -7.97
CA ASP A 479 -7.98 9.99 -8.60
C ASP A 479 -9.23 10.87 -8.65
N GLY A 480 -9.11 12.09 -8.16
CA GLY A 480 -10.25 13.00 -8.05
C GLY A 480 -11.12 12.82 -6.80
N CYS A 481 -10.80 11.90 -5.92
CA CYS A 481 -11.55 11.72 -4.67
C CYS A 481 -11.55 13.00 -3.84
N PRO A 482 -12.69 13.47 -3.34
CA PRO A 482 -12.71 14.60 -2.41
C PRO A 482 -11.92 14.29 -1.14
N THR A 483 -11.29 15.30 -0.55
CA THR A 483 -10.55 15.13 0.69
C THR A 483 -11.45 14.51 1.77
N ARG A 484 -11.07 13.33 2.25
CA ARG A 484 -11.73 12.64 3.36
C ARG A 484 -11.02 13.01 4.67
N LYS A 485 -11.73 12.81 5.77
CA LYS A 485 -11.19 13.10 7.11
C LYS A 485 -11.55 11.99 8.08
N TYR A 486 -10.71 11.82 9.08
CA TYR A 486 -10.94 11.01 10.26
C TYR A 486 -11.00 9.51 9.94
N ILE A 487 -9.88 8.86 10.17
CA ILE A 487 -9.79 7.41 10.32
C ILE A 487 -9.13 7.14 11.68
N TRP A 488 -9.85 6.47 12.58
CA TRP A 488 -9.37 6.13 13.91
C TRP A 488 -9.34 4.61 14.07
N ILE A 489 -8.17 4.04 14.32
CA ILE A 489 -7.98 2.60 14.49
C ILE A 489 -7.38 2.38 15.88
N GLU A 490 -8.09 1.61 16.72
CA GLU A 490 -7.72 1.49 18.13
C GLU A 490 -7.89 0.07 18.65
N ASP A 491 -6.98 -0.38 19.51
CA ASP A 491 -7.06 -1.68 20.18
C ASP A 491 -7.23 -2.86 19.21
N CYS A 492 -6.58 -2.79 18.04
CA CYS A 492 -6.64 -3.84 17.01
C CYS A 492 -5.37 -4.70 17.03
N TYR A 493 -5.52 -5.97 16.63
CA TYR A 493 -4.41 -6.91 16.57
C TYR A 493 -4.28 -7.47 15.14
N PHE A 494 -3.15 -7.22 14.49
CA PHE A 494 -2.83 -7.64 13.12
C PHE A 494 -1.71 -8.66 13.18
N HIS A 495 -1.94 -9.87 12.61
CA HIS A 495 -0.88 -10.88 12.72
C HIS A 495 -0.91 -11.99 11.66
N ASP A 496 0.22 -12.69 11.57
CA ASP A 496 0.42 -13.91 10.80
C ASP A 496 0.20 -13.76 9.28
N SER A 497 0.73 -12.65 8.73
CA SER A 497 0.66 -12.35 7.30
C SER A 497 2.06 -12.05 6.75
N LEU A 498 2.93 -13.05 6.81
CA LEU A 498 4.31 -12.98 6.32
C LEU A 498 4.40 -13.55 4.91
N LEU A 499 4.54 -12.69 3.91
CA LEU A 499 4.69 -13.14 2.53
C LEU A 499 6.14 -13.22 2.07
N TYR A 500 6.44 -14.31 1.37
CA TYR A 500 7.71 -14.59 0.70
C TYR A 500 7.61 -14.18 -0.76
N GLN A 501 7.59 -12.91 -1.09
CA GLN A 501 7.57 -12.55 -2.51
C GLN A 501 8.60 -11.49 -2.90
N HIS A 502 8.97 -11.52 -4.16
CA HIS A 502 9.97 -10.67 -4.78
C HIS A 502 9.58 -9.19 -4.79
N TYR A 503 10.57 -8.34 -4.70
CA TYR A 503 10.46 -6.88 -4.75
C TYR A 503 9.86 -6.35 -6.05
N GLU A 504 10.02 -7.06 -7.15
CA GLU A 504 9.47 -6.67 -8.44
C GLU A 504 7.94 -6.50 -8.41
N ASP A 505 7.29 -7.16 -7.46
CA ASP A 505 5.86 -7.03 -7.22
C ASP A 505 5.47 -5.86 -6.29
N TYR A 506 6.45 -5.17 -5.75
CA TYR A 506 6.31 -3.99 -4.91
C TYR A 506 6.40 -2.75 -5.82
N PRO A 507 5.63 -1.72 -5.71
CA PRO A 507 4.73 -1.28 -4.64
C PRO A 507 3.24 -1.53 -4.89
N ARG A 508 2.90 -2.35 -5.84
CA ARG A 508 1.53 -2.51 -6.33
C ARG A 508 0.75 -3.63 -5.66
N ARG A 509 1.38 -4.43 -4.81
CA ARG A 509 0.71 -5.54 -4.12
C ARG A 509 0.56 -5.27 -2.63
N LYS A 510 -0.58 -5.63 -2.12
CA LYS A 510 -0.91 -5.68 -0.70
C LYS A 510 -0.22 -6.92 -0.12
N VAL A 511 1.00 -6.79 0.35
CA VAL A 511 1.82 -7.95 0.73
C VAL A 511 2.01 -8.06 2.24
N GLY A 512 1.10 -8.72 2.91
CA GLY A 512 1.24 -8.99 4.34
C GLY A 512 1.29 -7.71 5.18
N LEU A 513 0.34 -6.81 4.94
CA LEU A 513 0.28 -5.51 5.62
C LEU A 513 -0.76 -5.53 6.74
N GLY A 514 -0.45 -4.89 7.85
CA GLY A 514 -1.46 -4.62 8.88
C GLY A 514 -2.47 -3.61 8.36
N ILE A 515 -2.00 -2.43 7.99
CA ILE A 515 -2.83 -1.33 7.46
C ILE A 515 -2.14 -0.75 6.23
N CYS A 516 -2.94 -0.45 5.20
CA CYS A 516 -2.47 0.22 4.01
C CYS A 516 -3.38 1.40 3.66
N PHE A 517 -2.79 2.57 3.50
CA PHE A 517 -3.46 3.74 2.91
C PHE A 517 -2.85 3.96 1.53
N PHE A 518 -3.66 3.88 0.48
CA PHE A 518 -3.21 3.99 -0.89
C PHE A 518 -3.96 5.10 -1.62
N SER A 519 -3.22 6.02 -2.25
CA SER A 519 -3.81 7.08 -3.07
C SER A 519 -3.54 6.83 -4.54
N PHE A 520 -4.54 6.93 -5.38
CA PHE A 520 -4.40 7.00 -6.85
C PHE A 520 -4.37 8.45 -7.34
N GLU A 521 -4.45 9.43 -6.42
CA GLU A 521 -4.48 10.85 -6.73
C GLU A 521 -3.19 11.31 -7.40
N ARG A 522 -3.31 11.94 -8.54
CA ARG A 522 -2.20 12.47 -9.34
C ARG A 522 -2.09 13.99 -9.27
N ASP A 523 -3.18 14.66 -9.00
CA ASP A 523 -3.18 16.10 -8.75
C ASP A 523 -2.67 16.39 -7.33
N LYS A 524 -2.11 17.57 -7.14
CA LYS A 524 -1.40 17.94 -5.91
C LYS A 524 -2.35 18.21 -4.74
N ARG A 525 -3.09 17.18 -4.28
CA ARG A 525 -4.01 17.40 -3.16
C ARG A 525 -4.03 16.27 -2.14
N VAL A 526 -4.41 16.64 -0.94
CA VAL A 526 -4.56 15.71 0.17
C VAL A 526 -5.88 14.93 -0.02
N VAL A 527 -5.78 13.61 -0.01
CA VAL A 527 -6.97 12.73 -0.12
C VAL A 527 -7.52 12.32 1.24
N LEU A 528 -6.67 12.23 2.27
CA LEU A 528 -7.12 11.85 3.62
C LEU A 528 -6.37 12.63 4.70
N LYS A 529 -7.13 13.16 5.68
CA LYS A 529 -6.61 13.86 6.85
C LYS A 529 -7.06 13.20 8.15
N ASP A 530 -6.34 13.50 9.22
CA ASP A 530 -6.70 13.14 10.60
C ASP A 530 -6.79 11.62 10.78
N ILE A 531 -5.62 10.97 10.70
CA ILE A 531 -5.46 9.53 10.80
C ILE A 531 -4.84 9.21 12.16
N THR A 532 -5.51 8.39 12.96
CA THR A 532 -4.97 7.96 14.26
C THR A 532 -4.95 6.43 14.36
N ILE A 533 -3.80 5.89 14.73
CA ILE A 533 -3.60 4.46 15.00
C ILE A 533 -3.07 4.36 16.42
N LYS A 534 -3.88 3.77 17.31
CA LYS A 534 -3.59 3.80 18.74
C LYS A 534 -3.75 2.42 19.39
N ASN A 535 -2.85 2.10 20.32
CA ASN A 535 -2.94 0.87 21.14
C ASN A 535 -3.09 -0.38 20.28
N CYS A 536 -2.41 -0.43 19.11
CA CYS A 536 -2.50 -1.54 18.19
C CYS A 536 -1.24 -2.40 18.23
N VAL A 537 -1.42 -3.70 17.97
CA VAL A 537 -0.31 -4.65 17.91
C VAL A 537 -0.20 -5.19 16.48
N PHE A 538 1.01 -5.14 15.93
CA PHE A 538 1.37 -5.63 14.61
C PHE A 538 2.43 -6.69 14.77
N ARG A 539 2.11 -7.94 14.45
CA ARG A 539 3.00 -9.05 14.74
C ARG A 539 3.08 -10.06 13.60
N ARG A 540 4.28 -10.45 13.23
CA ARG A 540 4.52 -11.40 12.14
C ARG A 540 3.85 -10.94 10.84
N LEU A 541 4.15 -9.70 10.46
CA LEU A 541 3.69 -9.09 9.20
C LEU A 541 4.90 -8.76 8.31
N THR A 542 4.67 -8.63 7.02
CA THR A 542 5.70 -8.08 6.13
C THR A 542 5.96 -6.62 6.53
N SER A 543 4.91 -5.81 6.65
CA SER A 543 4.99 -4.45 7.21
C SER A 543 3.75 -4.15 8.05
N GLY A 544 3.92 -3.36 9.10
CA GLY A 544 2.81 -3.00 9.98
C GLY A 544 1.87 -2.00 9.33
N VAL A 545 2.37 -0.81 8.99
CA VAL A 545 1.58 0.23 8.32
C VAL A 545 2.33 0.76 7.10
N TRP A 546 1.58 0.94 6.02
CA TRP A 546 2.11 1.40 4.75
C TRP A 546 1.27 2.52 4.16
N THR A 547 1.91 3.60 3.71
CA THR A 547 1.26 4.62 2.89
C THR A 547 1.93 4.69 1.52
N ASN A 548 1.17 4.91 0.45
CA ASN A 548 1.74 5.01 -0.89
C ASN A 548 0.85 5.79 -1.85
N SER A 549 1.47 6.33 -2.90
CA SER A 549 0.80 6.96 -4.03
C SER A 549 1.59 6.73 -5.32
N PRO A 550 0.95 6.79 -6.52
CA PRO A 550 1.58 6.33 -7.77
C PRO A 550 2.82 7.09 -8.22
N ASP A 551 2.88 8.38 -8.00
CA ASP A 551 3.90 9.23 -8.63
C ASP A 551 5.07 9.59 -7.72
N ASN A 552 5.30 8.80 -6.68
CA ASN A 552 6.31 9.14 -5.68
C ASN A 552 7.76 8.84 -6.09
N PHE A 553 8.01 8.32 -7.29
CA PHE A 553 9.37 7.98 -7.72
C PHE A 553 9.98 8.91 -8.76
N ASN A 554 9.17 9.73 -9.45
CA ASN A 554 9.65 10.51 -10.57
C ASN A 554 9.50 12.02 -10.38
N LYS A 555 10.61 12.73 -10.28
CA LYS A 555 10.83 14.19 -10.32
C LYS A 555 10.58 14.97 -9.02
N ALA A 556 11.64 15.56 -8.52
CA ALA A 556 11.70 16.35 -7.30
C ALA A 556 10.78 17.60 -7.27
N ALA A 557 10.45 18.15 -8.43
CA ALA A 557 9.74 19.43 -8.54
C ALA A 557 8.21 19.36 -8.38
N SER A 558 7.61 18.17 -8.41
CA SER A 558 6.15 18.01 -8.45
C SER A 558 5.59 17.14 -7.34
N PHE A 559 6.28 17.03 -6.22
CA PHE A 559 5.90 16.11 -5.16
C PHE A 559 4.64 16.54 -4.40
N VAL A 560 3.81 15.57 -4.01
CA VAL A 560 2.53 15.78 -3.33
C VAL A 560 2.47 15.00 -2.02
N TYR A 561 1.91 15.64 -1.01
CA TYR A 561 1.53 14.97 0.23
C TYR A 561 0.04 14.56 0.12
N ASN A 562 -0.22 13.29 -0.15
CA ASN A 562 -1.59 12.79 -0.28
C ASN A 562 -2.28 12.57 1.08
N PHE A 563 -1.50 12.46 2.16
CA PHE A 563 -2.00 12.22 3.51
C PHE A 563 -1.52 13.32 4.46
N GLN A 564 -2.34 13.65 5.45
CA GLN A 564 -2.03 14.73 6.38
C GLN A 564 -2.52 14.40 7.80
N ASN A 565 -1.74 14.81 8.79
CA ASN A 565 -2.04 14.66 10.22
C ASN A 565 -2.23 13.19 10.61
N MET A 566 -1.12 12.43 10.59
CA MET A 566 -1.13 10.99 10.91
C MET A 566 -0.44 10.75 12.26
N THR A 567 -1.12 10.08 13.17
CA THR A 567 -0.61 9.82 14.53
C THR A 567 -0.58 8.32 14.84
N PHE A 568 0.53 7.87 15.37
CA PHE A 568 0.72 6.54 15.98
C PHE A 568 0.96 6.74 17.47
N GLU A 569 0.19 6.04 18.31
CA GLU A 569 0.30 6.16 19.75
C GLU A 569 0.16 4.81 20.43
N ASP A 570 1.05 4.48 21.36
CA ASP A 570 0.99 3.25 22.16
C ASP A 570 0.97 1.97 21.29
N CYS A 571 1.65 1.95 20.14
CA CYS A 571 1.62 0.80 19.23
C CYS A 571 2.86 -0.08 19.36
N LEU A 572 2.65 -1.39 19.18
CA LEU A 572 3.72 -2.38 19.20
C LEU A 572 3.84 -3.05 17.83
N PHE A 573 5.04 -3.00 17.25
CA PHE A 573 5.39 -3.65 15.99
C PHE A 573 6.47 -4.69 16.27
N GLU A 574 6.17 -5.97 16.03
CA GLU A 574 7.12 -7.02 16.40
C GLU A 574 7.16 -8.22 15.45
N GLU A 575 8.29 -8.88 15.41
CA GLU A 575 8.51 -10.07 14.60
C GLU A 575 8.20 -9.85 13.11
N GLY A 576 8.53 -8.66 12.62
CA GLY A 576 8.23 -8.26 11.25
C GLY A 576 9.32 -8.61 10.25
N ARG A 577 8.99 -8.49 8.95
CA ARG A 577 9.94 -8.85 7.88
C ARG A 577 10.70 -7.66 7.31
N GLN A 578 10.00 -6.55 7.04
CA GLN A 578 10.58 -5.35 6.43
C GLN A 578 10.22 -4.12 7.28
N TRP A 579 10.02 -2.96 6.67
CA TRP A 579 9.69 -1.73 7.39
C TRP A 579 8.36 -1.87 8.14
N GLN A 580 8.40 -1.74 9.45
CA GLN A 580 7.15 -1.83 10.21
C GLN A 580 6.31 -0.56 10.08
N LEU A 581 6.96 0.59 9.91
CA LEU A 581 6.34 1.83 9.47
C LEU A 581 6.98 2.20 8.13
N GLY A 582 6.26 1.99 7.03
CA GLY A 582 6.66 2.40 5.69
C GLY A 582 5.81 3.59 5.26
N ILE A 583 6.23 4.80 5.65
CA ILE A 583 5.40 6.01 5.53
C ILE A 583 5.92 6.88 4.39
N ARG A 584 5.07 7.13 3.42
CA ARG A 584 5.40 7.91 2.22
C ARG A 584 4.38 9.00 1.97
N GLY A 585 4.87 10.22 1.68
CA GLY A 585 4.02 11.31 1.22
C GLY A 585 3.04 11.81 2.27
N VAL A 586 3.47 11.93 3.53
CA VAL A 586 2.61 12.39 4.62
C VAL A 586 3.11 13.72 5.16
N ASP A 587 2.22 14.71 5.15
CA ASP A 587 2.42 16.03 5.72
C ASP A 587 1.87 16.05 7.16
N THR A 588 2.70 16.34 8.10
CA THR A 588 2.38 16.44 9.53
C THR A 588 2.04 15.08 10.16
N GLY A 589 2.78 14.73 11.20
CA GLY A 589 2.47 13.50 11.91
C GLY A 589 3.21 13.34 13.23
N ALA A 590 2.86 12.27 13.94
CA ALA A 590 3.49 11.95 15.22
C ALA A 590 3.58 10.43 15.45
N VAL A 591 4.68 10.04 16.09
CA VAL A 591 4.86 8.67 16.62
C VAL A 591 5.20 8.83 18.10
N ARG A 592 4.34 8.33 18.97
CA ARG A 592 4.49 8.49 20.43
C ARG A 592 4.36 7.16 21.15
N ASN A 593 5.29 6.89 22.04
CA ASN A 593 5.27 5.71 22.91
C ASN A 593 5.09 4.40 22.13
N CYS A 594 5.74 4.32 20.95
CA CYS A 594 5.67 3.14 20.08
C CYS A 594 6.94 2.30 20.20
N VAL A 595 6.79 1.00 20.04
CA VAL A 595 7.92 0.04 20.08
C VAL A 595 7.94 -0.74 18.78
N THR A 596 9.11 -0.73 18.12
CA THR A 596 9.38 -1.56 16.93
C THR A 596 10.51 -2.53 17.27
N HIS A 597 10.28 -3.84 17.08
CA HIS A 597 11.11 -4.86 17.67
C HIS A 597 11.18 -6.14 16.82
N ASP A 598 12.36 -6.77 16.73
CA ASP A 598 12.49 -8.05 16.04
C ASP A 598 12.13 -8.02 14.56
N VAL A 599 12.69 -7.06 13.83
CA VAL A 599 12.43 -6.94 12.40
C VAL A 599 13.56 -7.60 11.60
N GLY A 600 13.23 -8.36 10.57
CA GLY A 600 14.17 -8.96 9.61
C GLY A 600 14.84 -10.27 10.03
N ARG A 601 14.80 -10.64 11.27
CA ARG A 601 15.68 -11.66 11.87
C ARG A 601 15.61 -13.08 11.27
N LYS A 602 14.48 -13.50 10.77
CA LYS A 602 14.27 -14.89 10.30
C LYS A 602 13.98 -14.99 8.82
N PHE A 603 14.13 -13.90 8.09
CA PHE A 603 13.60 -13.85 6.73
C PHE A 603 14.67 -13.45 5.72
N ARG A 604 14.62 -14.05 4.54
CA ARG A 604 15.32 -13.52 3.38
C ARG A 604 14.59 -12.25 2.95
N SER A 605 15.27 -11.13 3.00
CA SER A 605 14.81 -9.90 2.37
C SER A 605 15.86 -9.52 1.32
N PHE A 606 15.43 -9.35 0.09
CA PHE A 606 16.33 -8.91 -0.98
C PHE A 606 16.46 -7.39 -1.01
N ASN A 607 15.62 -6.71 -0.27
CA ASN A 607 15.57 -5.26 -0.19
C ASN A 607 15.46 -4.81 1.25
N GLY A 608 15.89 -3.61 1.50
CA GLY A 608 16.08 -2.97 2.76
C GLY A 608 15.22 -3.45 3.93
N VAL A 609 15.85 -3.70 5.05
CA VAL A 609 15.15 -3.97 6.30
C VAL A 609 15.44 -2.80 7.25
N ALA A 610 14.40 -2.13 7.71
CA ALA A 610 14.51 -1.10 8.75
C ALA A 610 13.33 -1.22 9.72
N GLY A 611 13.51 -0.74 10.93
CA GLY A 611 12.41 -0.64 11.88
C GLY A 611 11.32 0.31 11.38
N ALA A 612 11.74 1.45 10.81
CA ALA A 612 10.85 2.41 10.19
C ALA A 612 11.56 3.07 9.00
N MET A 613 10.78 3.41 7.98
CA MET A 613 11.24 4.15 6.80
C MET A 613 10.24 5.26 6.49
N PHE A 614 10.74 6.49 6.43
CA PHE A 614 9.95 7.67 6.08
C PHE A 614 10.50 8.27 4.80
N PHE A 615 9.66 8.37 3.78
CA PHE A 615 10.04 8.84 2.46
C PHE A 615 9.18 10.04 2.07
N ARG A 616 9.83 11.18 1.81
CA ARG A 616 9.13 12.41 1.42
C ARG A 616 8.04 12.78 2.42
N CYS A 617 8.43 12.95 3.68
CA CYS A 617 7.54 13.36 4.76
C CYS A 617 8.00 14.71 5.33
N LYS A 618 7.08 15.44 5.95
CA LYS A 618 7.45 16.69 6.61
C LYS A 618 6.66 16.95 7.89
N ASP A 619 7.22 17.76 8.77
CA ASP A 619 6.58 18.21 10.01
C ASP A 619 6.18 17.04 10.92
N TRP A 620 7.13 16.11 11.19
CA TRP A 620 6.89 14.95 12.04
C TRP A 620 7.60 15.06 13.38
N ILE A 621 6.93 14.57 14.43
CA ILE A 621 7.53 14.42 15.75
C ILE A 621 7.48 12.96 16.20
N PHE A 622 8.59 12.46 16.69
CA PHE A 622 8.76 11.11 17.24
C PHE A 622 9.17 11.28 18.70
N GLU A 623 8.38 10.74 19.62
CA GLU A 623 8.60 10.94 21.05
C GLU A 623 8.48 9.63 21.82
N ASP A 624 9.39 9.45 22.80
CA ASP A 624 9.33 8.36 23.78
C ASP A 624 9.18 6.97 23.14
N SER A 625 9.83 6.75 21.98
CA SER A 625 9.65 5.55 21.17
C SER A 625 10.93 4.75 21.01
N GLU A 626 10.80 3.47 20.70
CA GLU A 626 11.92 2.52 20.70
C GLU A 626 11.97 1.72 19.39
N TRP A 627 13.18 1.59 18.83
CA TRP A 627 13.48 0.74 17.68
C TRP A 627 14.64 -0.17 18.03
N GLY A 628 14.39 -1.47 18.17
CA GLY A 628 15.40 -2.41 18.60
C GLY A 628 15.34 -3.78 17.94
N TYR A 629 16.47 -4.48 17.99
CA TYR A 629 16.63 -5.82 17.41
C TYR A 629 16.26 -5.89 15.93
N ILE A 630 16.83 -4.94 15.17
CA ILE A 630 16.60 -4.88 13.71
C ILE A 630 17.75 -5.62 13.02
N SER A 631 17.41 -6.62 12.21
CA SER A 631 18.38 -7.51 11.57
C SER A 631 18.40 -7.31 10.06
N ILE A 632 19.57 -7.43 9.45
CA ILE A 632 19.70 -7.40 7.99
C ILE A 632 18.98 -8.56 7.30
N GLY A 633 18.62 -9.59 8.04
CA GLY A 633 18.05 -10.80 7.44
C GLY A 633 19.10 -11.56 6.62
N LEU A 634 18.63 -12.32 5.64
CA LEU A 634 19.51 -13.09 4.74
C LEU A 634 19.44 -12.44 3.35
N GLY A 635 20.38 -11.55 3.04
CA GLY A 635 20.53 -10.99 1.69
C GLY A 635 20.31 -9.49 1.53
N SER A 636 19.95 -8.78 2.59
CA SER A 636 19.88 -7.31 2.56
C SER A 636 21.18 -6.69 3.08
N GLY A 637 21.53 -5.52 2.56
CA GLY A 637 22.65 -4.74 3.07
C GLY A 637 22.28 -3.75 4.19
N ASP A 638 20.99 -3.66 4.52
CA ASP A 638 20.45 -2.66 5.45
C ASP A 638 20.41 -3.20 6.89
N GLY A 639 19.37 -3.00 7.64
CA GLY A 639 19.26 -3.45 9.03
C GLY A 639 19.33 -2.30 10.02
N GLN A 640 18.99 -1.10 9.57
CA GLN A 640 18.97 0.10 10.41
C GLN A 640 17.71 0.17 11.26
N ALA A 641 17.80 0.78 12.42
CA ALA A 641 16.64 1.00 13.25
C ALA A 641 15.67 1.97 12.58
N PHE A 642 16.21 3.03 11.99
CA PHE A 642 15.38 4.10 11.40
C PHE A 642 16.02 4.66 10.13
N ASP A 643 15.16 4.99 9.16
CA ASP A 643 15.57 5.45 7.84
C ASP A 643 14.73 6.66 7.40
N PHE A 644 15.39 7.78 7.14
CA PHE A 644 14.80 8.88 6.37
C PHE A 644 15.30 8.77 4.94
N GLU A 645 14.37 8.58 4.01
CA GLU A 645 14.65 8.53 2.57
C GLU A 645 14.12 9.78 1.87
N GLY A 646 14.97 10.41 1.12
CA GLY A 646 14.71 11.56 0.24
C GLY A 646 13.61 12.57 0.63
N ASN A 647 13.92 13.83 0.66
CA ASN A 647 12.95 14.92 0.81
C ASN A 647 12.17 14.93 2.15
N CYS A 648 12.79 14.47 3.23
CA CYS A 648 12.18 14.65 4.56
C CYS A 648 12.56 16.02 5.12
N ASP A 649 11.58 16.76 5.65
CA ASP A 649 11.78 18.12 6.14
C ASP A 649 11.12 18.30 7.51
N ASN A 650 11.82 19.01 8.42
CA ASN A 650 11.34 19.34 9.76
C ASN A 650 10.90 18.11 10.56
N MET A 651 11.83 17.15 10.70
CA MET A 651 11.59 15.90 11.44
C MET A 651 12.27 16.02 12.82
N THR A 652 11.51 15.88 13.88
CA THR A 652 12.04 15.97 15.25
C THR A 652 11.88 14.64 15.98
N MET A 653 12.97 14.13 16.55
CA MET A 653 12.95 12.95 17.43
C MET A 653 13.38 13.37 18.84
N ARG A 654 12.58 13.03 19.83
CA ARG A 654 12.86 13.32 21.24
C ARG A 654 12.71 12.08 22.11
N ASN A 655 13.65 11.86 23.00
CA ASN A 655 13.59 10.76 23.98
C ASN A 655 13.44 9.40 23.30
N CYS A 656 14.04 9.21 22.14
CA CYS A 656 13.93 7.95 21.39
C CYS A 656 15.14 7.05 21.64
N LEU A 657 14.91 5.74 21.62
CA LEU A 657 15.92 4.74 21.84
C LEU A 657 16.09 3.87 20.58
N PHE A 658 17.33 3.75 20.11
CA PHE A 658 17.71 2.93 18.96
C PHE A 658 18.79 1.95 19.41
N HIS A 659 18.54 0.63 19.29
CA HIS A 659 19.47 -0.32 19.88
C HIS A 659 19.50 -1.69 19.17
N ASP A 660 20.60 -2.40 19.34
CA ASP A 660 20.76 -3.78 18.90
C ASP A 660 20.38 -3.98 17.41
N THR A 661 20.97 -3.18 16.54
CA THR A 661 20.75 -3.21 15.08
C THR A 661 21.93 -3.90 14.38
N ASP A 662 21.69 -4.62 13.30
CA ASP A 662 22.76 -5.20 12.48
C ASP A 662 23.39 -4.14 11.56
N GLY A 663 22.61 -3.16 11.11
CA GLY A 663 23.07 -1.99 10.37
C GLY A 663 23.25 -0.76 11.25
N PRO A 664 23.36 0.43 10.68
CA PRO A 664 23.46 1.66 11.49
C PRO A 664 22.18 1.87 12.31
N GLY A 665 22.31 2.53 13.44
CA GLY A 665 21.14 2.91 14.23
C GLY A 665 20.23 3.85 13.44
N PHE A 666 20.84 4.71 12.61
CA PHE A 666 20.10 5.75 11.88
C PHE A 666 20.70 5.99 10.48
N LEU A 667 19.83 6.05 9.48
CA LEU A 667 20.22 6.32 8.09
C LEU A 667 19.51 7.58 7.57
N LEU A 668 20.32 8.51 7.02
CA LEU A 668 19.85 9.66 6.26
C LEU A 668 20.15 9.39 4.80
N CYS A 669 19.16 8.90 4.07
CA CYS A 669 19.37 8.37 2.72
C CYS A 669 18.90 9.35 1.64
N CYS A 670 19.82 9.73 0.75
CA CYS A 670 19.50 10.59 -0.39
C CYS A 670 20.44 10.25 -1.55
N TYR A 671 20.20 9.14 -2.23
CA TYR A 671 21.10 8.63 -3.27
C TYR A 671 20.87 9.20 -4.67
N ALA A 672 19.63 9.51 -5.00
CA ALA A 672 19.32 9.95 -6.36
C ALA A 672 19.60 11.45 -6.54
N SER A 673 20.18 11.82 -7.65
CA SER A 673 20.44 13.23 -7.98
C SER A 673 19.16 14.08 -8.00
N ASP A 674 18.03 13.44 -8.22
CA ASP A 674 16.71 14.10 -8.28
C ASP A 674 16.02 14.21 -6.93
N TRP A 675 16.62 13.65 -5.87
CA TRP A 675 16.07 13.73 -4.52
C TRP A 675 16.60 14.99 -3.81
N ASN A 676 15.69 15.79 -3.31
CA ASN A 676 16.08 16.92 -2.46
C ASN A 676 16.64 16.40 -1.13
N PRO A 677 17.65 17.07 -0.57
CA PRO A 677 18.21 16.63 0.70
C PRO A 677 17.23 16.81 1.84
N HIS A 678 17.49 16.12 2.93
CA HIS A 678 16.74 16.30 4.17
C HIS A 678 17.04 17.67 4.77
N LYS A 679 16.04 18.30 5.38
CA LYS A 679 16.19 19.61 6.03
C LYS A 679 15.64 19.57 7.45
N LYS A 680 16.30 20.30 8.36
CA LYS A 680 15.84 20.46 9.74
C LYS A 680 15.55 19.14 10.45
N ILE A 681 16.45 18.18 10.35
CA ILE A 681 16.34 16.93 11.11
C ILE A 681 16.92 17.19 12.50
N LEU A 682 16.10 17.05 13.55
CA LEU A 682 16.52 17.27 14.94
C LEU A 682 16.39 15.98 15.75
N MET A 683 17.48 15.58 16.36
CA MET A 683 17.54 14.49 17.34
C MET A 683 17.86 15.11 18.71
N ASP A 684 16.93 15.02 19.66
CA ASP A 684 17.11 15.62 20.98
C ASP A 684 16.92 14.57 22.09
N ASN A 685 17.91 14.44 22.96
CA ASN A 685 17.91 13.51 24.07
C ASN A 685 17.63 12.06 23.63
N CYS A 686 18.23 11.64 22.50
CA CYS A 686 18.08 10.28 21.99
C CYS A 686 19.28 9.41 22.40
N VAL A 687 19.05 8.10 22.45
CA VAL A 687 20.08 7.12 22.76
C VAL A 687 20.24 6.17 21.57
N LEU A 688 21.47 6.03 21.08
CA LEU A 688 21.82 5.07 20.03
C LEU A 688 22.82 4.07 20.63
N ASN A 689 22.44 2.80 20.67
CA ASN A 689 23.25 1.70 21.16
C ASN A 689 23.57 0.78 19.98
N GLY A 690 24.73 1.00 19.37
CA GLY A 690 25.17 0.25 18.21
C GLY A 690 25.82 -1.07 18.60
N LYS A 691 25.08 -2.16 18.57
CA LYS A 691 25.65 -3.51 18.59
C LYS A 691 25.66 -4.09 17.18
N SER A 692 26.05 -3.30 16.22
CA SER A 692 26.12 -3.74 14.81
C SER A 692 26.99 -4.99 14.69
N LYS A 693 26.37 -6.13 14.41
CA LYS A 693 27.05 -7.41 14.35
C LYS A 693 27.73 -7.67 13.00
N ARG A 694 27.23 -7.09 11.92
CA ARG A 694 27.80 -7.31 10.57
C ARG A 694 27.28 -6.31 9.54
N PRO A 695 28.14 -5.59 8.89
CA PRO A 695 27.72 -4.90 7.68
C PRO A 695 28.02 -5.76 6.45
N ILE A 696 26.97 -6.09 5.70
CA ILE A 696 27.16 -6.43 4.29
C ILE A 696 26.98 -5.09 3.57
N GLY A 697 28.09 -4.40 3.34
CA GLY A 697 28.10 -3.19 2.52
C GLY A 697 28.07 -1.85 3.23
N LEU A 698 27.60 -1.76 4.48
CA LEU A 698 27.67 -0.52 5.25
C LEU A 698 28.63 -0.68 6.44
N PRO A 699 29.42 0.33 6.76
CA PRO A 699 30.37 0.23 7.86
C PRO A 699 29.68 0.22 9.22
N ARG A 700 30.34 -0.32 10.20
CA ARG A 700 29.89 -0.26 11.59
C ARG A 700 29.90 1.21 12.07
N CYS A 701 28.74 1.78 12.20
CA CYS A 701 28.57 3.15 12.69
C CYS A 701 27.17 3.38 13.22
N ALA A 702 27.05 4.32 14.14
CA ALA A 702 25.74 4.66 14.71
C ALA A 702 24.87 5.41 13.69
N ILE A 703 25.50 6.24 12.88
CA ILE A 703 24.80 7.11 11.91
C ILE A 703 25.44 6.95 10.54
N VAL A 704 24.62 6.80 9.48
CA VAL A 704 25.06 6.94 8.09
C VAL A 704 24.36 8.13 7.46
N ASN A 705 25.14 9.01 6.84
CA ASN A 705 24.64 10.13 6.04
C ASN A 705 25.15 9.95 4.60
N THR A 706 24.25 9.73 3.66
CA THR A 706 24.64 9.38 2.28
C THR A 706 25.01 10.59 1.42
N THR A 707 24.74 11.80 1.86
CA THR A 707 25.14 13.03 1.14
C THR A 707 25.60 14.13 2.09
N ASP A 708 26.41 15.03 1.56
CA ASP A 708 26.86 16.25 2.24
C ASP A 708 25.76 17.32 2.35
N TRP A 709 24.59 17.09 1.76
CA TRP A 709 23.52 18.07 1.65
C TRP A 709 22.45 17.91 2.73
N ASN A 710 22.42 16.78 3.44
CA ASN A 710 21.44 16.52 4.48
C ASN A 710 21.73 17.36 5.73
N GLU A 711 20.72 18.08 6.19
CA GLU A 711 20.83 18.94 7.36
C GLU A 711 20.33 18.20 8.61
N SER A 712 21.24 17.94 9.57
CA SER A 712 20.90 17.29 10.83
C SER A 712 21.55 17.94 12.04
N THR A 713 20.82 17.93 13.16
CA THR A 713 21.29 18.42 14.45
C THR A 713 21.04 17.36 15.52
N TRP A 714 22.08 16.98 16.23
CA TRP A 714 22.06 16.00 17.32
C TRP A 714 22.33 16.76 18.61
N LYS A 715 21.37 16.75 19.55
CA LYS A 715 21.44 17.52 20.77
C LYS A 715 21.17 16.62 21.98
N ASN A 716 22.00 16.77 23.03
CA ASN A 716 21.85 15.98 24.27
C ASN A 716 21.85 14.46 24.05
N CYS A 717 22.32 13.97 22.91
CA CYS A 717 22.25 12.55 22.55
C CYS A 717 23.38 11.74 23.18
N ARG A 718 23.12 10.46 23.42
CA ARG A 718 24.10 9.51 23.93
C ARG A 718 24.32 8.40 22.93
N PHE A 719 25.59 8.14 22.60
CA PHE A 719 25.99 7.12 21.64
C PHE A 719 26.82 6.08 22.36
N TYR A 720 26.34 4.86 22.43
CA TYR A 720 27.06 3.73 23.02
C TYR A 720 27.62 2.90 21.87
N LEU A 721 28.92 3.02 21.63
CA LEU A 721 29.59 2.39 20.51
C LEU A 721 30.28 1.10 20.94
N SER A 722 30.22 0.08 20.09
CA SER A 722 31.01 -1.13 20.25
C SER A 722 32.43 -0.90 19.71
N ARG A 723 33.37 -1.71 20.15
CA ARG A 723 34.76 -1.63 19.69
C ARG A 723 34.85 -1.67 18.16
N GLY A 724 35.50 -0.69 17.58
CA GLY A 724 35.67 -0.54 16.14
C GLY A 724 34.46 0.06 15.41
N GLU A 725 33.48 0.59 16.13
CA GLU A 725 32.32 1.24 15.54
C GLU A 725 32.53 2.77 15.48
N ALA A 726 32.19 3.39 14.37
CA ALA A 726 32.28 4.83 14.21
C ALA A 726 30.97 5.51 14.70
N LEU A 727 31.08 6.77 15.14
CA LEU A 727 29.90 7.56 15.49
C LEU A 727 29.06 7.87 14.26
N ILE A 728 29.70 8.37 13.22
CA ILE A 728 29.03 8.78 12.00
C ILE A 728 29.88 8.45 10.78
N ARG A 729 29.25 8.04 9.70
CA ARG A 729 29.88 7.95 8.39
C ARG A 729 29.12 8.83 7.41
N ILE A 730 29.87 9.68 6.74
CA ILE A 730 29.36 10.56 5.69
C ILE A 730 30.04 10.13 4.38
N MET A 731 29.27 10.04 3.32
CA MET A 731 29.80 9.54 2.03
C MET A 731 30.80 10.53 1.41
N ASP A 732 30.63 11.82 1.66
CA ASP A 732 31.56 12.85 1.25
C ASP A 732 31.88 13.77 2.43
N PRO A 733 32.76 13.34 3.34
CA PRO A 733 32.98 14.07 4.60
C PRO A 733 33.67 15.43 4.42
N GLU A 734 34.39 15.64 3.32
CA GLU A 734 35.08 16.93 3.08
C GLU A 734 34.10 18.05 2.78
N LYS A 735 32.92 17.71 2.32
CA LYS A 735 31.88 18.69 1.93
C LYS A 735 30.81 18.87 3.00
N ASP A 736 30.62 17.94 3.93
CA ASP A 736 29.54 18.06 4.91
C ASP A 736 29.84 19.16 5.94
N LYS A 737 29.05 20.19 5.84
CA LYS A 737 29.05 21.32 6.80
C LYS A 737 27.67 21.52 7.44
N ARG A 738 26.76 20.58 7.26
CA ARG A 738 25.35 20.71 7.67
C ARG A 738 24.97 19.84 8.87
N THR A 739 25.84 18.91 9.26
CA THR A 739 25.66 18.11 10.46
C THR A 739 26.20 18.83 11.69
N ALA A 740 25.46 18.87 12.79
CA ALA A 740 25.86 19.51 14.05
C ALA A 740 25.61 18.57 15.23
N PHE A 741 26.50 18.66 16.22
CA PHE A 741 26.36 17.97 17.51
C PHE A 741 26.46 19.01 18.63
N ALA A 742 25.53 18.96 19.60
CA ALA A 742 25.51 19.84 20.75
C ALA A 742 25.27 19.01 22.01
N ASP A 743 26.18 19.12 22.97
CA ASP A 743 26.06 18.46 24.28
C ASP A 743 25.84 16.95 24.20
N CYS A 744 26.42 16.31 23.18
CA CYS A 744 26.35 14.88 22.98
C CYS A 744 27.48 14.15 23.70
N ILE A 745 27.24 12.89 24.04
CA ILE A 745 28.23 12.03 24.73
C ILE A 745 28.42 10.75 23.95
N VAL A 746 29.66 10.40 23.64
CA VAL A 746 30.05 9.11 23.08
C VAL A 746 30.70 8.27 24.19
N LYS A 747 30.28 7.02 24.28
CA LYS A 747 30.74 6.09 25.31
C LYS A 747 31.00 4.71 24.71
N ASP A 748 32.07 4.04 25.15
CA ASP A 748 32.28 2.64 24.83
C ASP A 748 31.24 1.79 25.60
N LEU A 749 30.51 0.97 24.90
CA LEU A 749 29.47 0.10 25.49
C LEU A 749 30.06 -0.84 26.55
N ALA A 750 31.30 -1.26 26.38
CA ALA A 750 31.98 -2.13 27.33
C ALA A 750 32.27 -1.43 28.69
N THR A 751 32.25 -0.10 28.73
CA THR A 751 32.46 0.67 29.95
C THR A 751 31.16 1.21 30.57
N ALA A 752 30.01 0.87 29.99
CA ALA A 752 28.72 1.26 30.54
C ALA A 752 28.49 0.61 31.92
N CYS A 753 27.67 1.21 32.74
CA CYS A 753 27.37 0.80 34.12
C CYS A 753 28.61 0.82 35.02
N GLY A 754 29.56 1.71 34.73
CA GLY A 754 30.79 1.79 35.50
C GLY A 754 30.70 2.55 36.84
N SER A 755 29.71 3.45 37.01
CA SER A 755 29.56 4.20 38.28
C SER A 755 28.65 5.42 38.08
N PRO A 756 27.98 5.95 39.08
CA PRO A 756 27.67 5.31 40.35
C PRO A 756 26.45 4.37 40.21
N ARG A 757 26.50 3.26 40.89
CA ARG A 757 25.34 2.39 41.05
C ARG A 757 24.31 3.04 41.97
N LEU A 758 23.04 2.86 41.63
CA LEU A 758 21.92 3.38 42.42
C LEU A 758 21.35 2.25 43.29
N HIS A 759 21.53 2.39 44.59
CA HIS A 759 21.01 1.38 45.54
C HIS A 759 19.47 1.55 45.69
N GLY A 760 18.77 0.42 45.74
CA GLY A 760 17.34 0.37 45.91
C GLY A 760 16.90 -0.91 46.63
N LYS A 761 15.82 -0.82 47.39
CA LYS A 761 15.23 -1.99 48.06
C LYS A 761 14.51 -2.88 47.03
N ALA A 762 14.93 -4.13 46.94
CA ALA A 762 14.34 -5.03 45.97
C ALA A 762 13.07 -5.73 46.49
N THR A 763 12.04 -5.81 45.66
CA THR A 763 10.82 -6.57 45.87
C THR A 763 10.45 -7.30 44.58
N ALA A 764 9.55 -8.30 44.63
CA ALA A 764 9.20 -9.09 43.45
C ALA A 764 7.71 -9.54 43.49
N SER A 765 7.20 -9.90 42.33
CA SER A 765 5.85 -10.45 42.14
C SER A 765 5.69 -11.78 42.86
N SER A 766 6.72 -12.61 42.85
CA SER A 766 6.81 -13.89 43.57
C SER A 766 8.28 -14.28 43.75
N GLN A 767 8.55 -15.22 44.63
CA GLN A 767 9.91 -15.73 44.83
C GLN A 767 9.89 -17.19 45.33
N ALA A 768 10.79 -17.99 44.80
CA ALA A 768 10.99 -19.38 45.25
C ALA A 768 11.73 -19.42 46.59
N SER A 769 11.60 -20.50 47.33
CA SER A 769 12.31 -20.68 48.59
C SER A 769 13.80 -20.51 48.44
N GLY A 770 14.43 -19.77 49.32
CA GLY A 770 15.85 -19.48 49.30
C GLY A 770 16.36 -18.49 48.24
N GLN A 771 15.50 -18.08 47.29
CA GLN A 771 15.89 -17.18 46.16
C GLN A 771 15.11 -15.88 46.19
N LYS A 772 15.54 -14.99 47.04
CA LYS A 772 14.83 -13.76 47.40
C LYS A 772 15.10 -12.62 46.42
N ALA A 773 14.13 -11.70 46.32
CA ALA A 773 14.26 -10.51 45.50
C ALA A 773 15.51 -9.70 45.83
N ALA A 774 15.93 -9.64 47.11
CA ALA A 774 17.13 -8.90 47.50
C ALA A 774 18.40 -9.37 46.78
N GLY A 775 18.48 -10.63 46.39
CA GLY A 775 19.66 -11.22 45.73
C GLY A 775 19.95 -10.64 44.32
N VAL A 776 19.09 -9.74 43.77
CA VAL A 776 19.44 -9.07 42.51
C VAL A 776 20.14 -7.73 42.72
N SER A 777 20.24 -7.27 43.97
CA SER A 777 20.75 -5.92 44.25
C SER A 777 21.77 -5.88 45.41
N ASP A 778 22.18 -7.01 45.91
CA ASP A 778 23.12 -7.13 47.04
C ASP A 778 24.60 -7.17 46.66
N GLU A 779 24.88 -7.15 45.37
CA GLU A 779 26.26 -7.21 44.80
C GLU A 779 26.91 -8.58 44.90
N ASP A 780 26.21 -9.57 45.37
CA ASP A 780 26.70 -10.96 45.47
C ASP A 780 26.10 -11.80 44.35
N LEU A 781 26.92 -12.13 43.37
CA LEU A 781 26.51 -12.96 42.23
C LEU A 781 26.20 -14.44 42.58
N SER A 782 26.47 -14.84 43.81
CA SER A 782 26.10 -16.19 44.29
C SER A 782 24.64 -16.22 44.79
N THR A 783 24.07 -15.04 45.06
CA THR A 783 22.63 -14.91 45.38
C THR A 783 21.80 -14.67 44.14
N SER A 784 20.50 -14.88 44.21
CA SER A 784 19.64 -14.70 43.05
C SER A 784 18.16 -14.57 43.43
N TRP A 785 17.40 -13.98 42.49
CA TRP A 785 15.95 -14.08 42.51
C TRP A 785 15.48 -15.08 41.47
N LYS A 786 14.54 -15.93 41.88
CA LYS A 786 13.83 -16.84 40.99
C LYS A 786 12.33 -16.75 41.29
N PRO A 787 11.46 -16.48 40.32
CA PRO A 787 10.03 -16.46 40.57
C PRO A 787 9.46 -17.87 40.79
N ARG A 788 8.32 -17.98 41.44
CA ARG A 788 7.50 -19.19 41.39
C ARG A 788 6.93 -19.33 39.96
N ALA A 789 6.55 -20.50 39.57
CA ALA A 789 6.10 -20.77 38.21
C ALA A 789 4.80 -20.00 37.84
N GLY A 790 4.64 -19.66 36.63
CA GLY A 790 3.41 -19.15 35.98
C GLY A 790 3.29 -17.64 35.82
N GLY A 791 2.79 -17.24 34.70
CA GLY A 791 2.41 -15.85 34.39
C GLY A 791 3.55 -14.85 34.24
N GLU A 792 3.21 -13.60 34.13
CA GLU A 792 4.15 -12.49 34.05
C GLU A 792 4.82 -12.23 35.40
N GLN A 793 6.13 -12.27 35.48
CA GLN A 793 6.91 -12.10 36.70
C GLN A 793 7.76 -10.85 36.63
N TRP A 794 7.98 -10.21 37.78
CA TRP A 794 8.84 -9.05 37.84
C TRP A 794 9.64 -8.97 39.15
N VAL A 795 10.81 -8.32 39.09
CA VAL A 795 11.57 -7.88 40.25
C VAL A 795 11.83 -6.36 40.12
N GLN A 796 11.64 -5.65 41.23
CA GLN A 796 11.62 -4.19 41.26
C GLN A 796 12.66 -3.65 42.25
N LEU A 797 13.27 -2.53 41.92
CA LEU A 797 14.11 -1.71 42.76
C LEU A 797 13.31 -0.45 43.20
N ASP A 798 13.18 -0.20 44.48
CA ASP A 798 12.63 1.05 45.02
C ASP A 798 13.77 1.89 45.59
N PHE A 799 14.01 3.05 45.00
CA PHE A 799 15.12 3.95 45.37
C PHE A 799 14.81 4.84 46.58
N GLY A 800 13.57 4.76 47.08
CA GLY A 800 13.09 5.59 48.22
C GLY A 800 12.84 7.04 47.86
N ARG A 801 13.48 7.55 46.85
CA ARG A 801 13.29 8.92 46.29
C ARG A 801 13.58 8.93 44.81
N THR A 802 13.14 9.98 44.12
CA THR A 802 13.39 10.13 42.70
C THR A 802 14.91 10.24 42.42
N LYS A 803 15.37 9.40 41.54
CA LYS A 803 16.74 9.31 41.04
C LYS A 803 16.77 9.48 39.54
N ARG A 804 17.85 9.99 38.99
CA ARG A 804 18.07 9.95 37.52
C ARG A 804 18.70 8.60 37.18
N VAL A 805 18.18 7.88 36.21
CA VAL A 805 18.66 6.60 35.73
C VAL A 805 18.87 6.66 34.23
N ASN A 806 19.98 6.14 33.71
CA ASN A 806 20.29 6.11 32.27
C ASN A 806 20.88 4.79 31.80
N GLU A 807 21.18 3.85 32.71
CA GLU A 807 21.71 2.54 32.35
C GLU A 807 21.22 1.49 33.33
N PHE A 808 21.06 0.27 32.87
CA PHE A 808 20.79 -0.93 33.70
C PHE A 808 21.77 -2.04 33.34
N LYS A 809 22.10 -2.84 34.33
CA LYS A 809 22.85 -4.08 34.16
C LYS A 809 21.99 -5.24 34.67
N ILE A 810 21.89 -6.29 33.86
CA ILE A 810 21.13 -7.51 34.22
C ILE A 810 22.03 -8.71 34.00
N ARG A 811 21.97 -9.68 34.93
CA ARG A 811 22.64 -10.96 34.74
C ARG A 811 21.71 -12.13 35.05
N GLU A 812 21.78 -13.14 34.22
CA GLU A 812 21.07 -14.39 34.41
C GLU A 812 22.03 -15.52 34.70
N ALA A 813 21.72 -16.36 35.69
CA ALA A 813 22.52 -17.53 36.02
C ALA A 813 22.42 -18.55 34.88
N LYS A 814 23.46 -19.37 34.75
CA LYS A 814 23.62 -20.43 33.73
C LYS A 814 22.54 -20.64 32.69
N GLY A 815 22.79 -20.23 31.45
CA GLY A 815 21.95 -20.49 30.30
C GLY A 815 20.77 -19.53 30.20
N SER A 816 20.61 -18.92 29.07
CA SER A 816 19.53 -17.96 28.90
C SER A 816 18.17 -18.67 28.89
N SER A 817 17.36 -18.46 29.94
CA SER A 817 15.98 -18.91 29.97
C SER A 817 15.01 -17.80 29.59
N VAL A 818 15.41 -16.54 29.74
CA VAL A 818 14.61 -15.36 29.33
C VAL A 818 14.65 -15.18 27.82
N ILE A 819 13.49 -15.22 27.21
CA ILE A 819 13.33 -14.97 25.77
C ILE A 819 12.92 -13.50 25.53
N ARG A 820 12.15 -12.91 26.46
CA ARG A 820 11.68 -11.54 26.33
C ARG A 820 11.44 -10.90 27.70
N TYR A 821 11.87 -9.65 27.81
CA TYR A 821 11.68 -8.86 29.05
C TYR A 821 11.50 -7.38 28.72
N SER A 822 11.02 -6.61 29.69
CA SER A 822 11.09 -5.15 29.66
C SER A 822 11.72 -4.62 30.94
N ILE A 823 12.34 -3.43 30.82
CA ILE A 823 12.71 -2.62 31.96
C ILE A 823 11.76 -1.46 31.98
N ASP A 824 11.01 -1.32 33.08
CA ASP A 824 10.04 -0.25 33.23
C ASP A 824 10.50 0.69 34.36
N CYS A 825 10.27 1.99 34.19
CA CYS A 825 10.50 3.00 35.20
C CYS A 825 9.17 3.62 35.66
N TRP A 826 9.06 3.95 36.93
CA TRP A 826 7.86 4.54 37.49
C TRP A 826 7.79 6.04 37.15
N ASP A 827 6.79 6.45 36.43
CA ASP A 827 6.47 7.86 36.18
C ASP A 827 5.57 8.37 37.31
N SER A 828 6.13 9.16 38.20
CA SER A 828 5.41 9.68 39.36
C SER A 828 4.34 10.72 38.97
N LYS A 829 4.53 11.43 37.87
CA LYS A 829 3.56 12.42 37.36
C LYS A 829 2.31 11.73 36.80
N ALA A 830 2.54 10.73 35.97
CA ALA A 830 1.46 9.97 35.35
C ALA A 830 0.93 8.82 36.23
N SER A 831 1.57 8.56 37.37
CA SER A 831 1.26 7.45 38.28
C SER A 831 1.14 6.10 37.57
N ARG A 832 2.11 5.83 36.69
CA ARG A 832 2.11 4.59 35.90
C ARG A 832 3.54 4.09 35.61
N TRP A 833 3.65 2.82 35.29
CA TRP A 833 4.88 2.24 34.76
C TRP A 833 5.03 2.58 33.27
N VAL A 834 6.23 3.00 32.89
CA VAL A 834 6.57 3.33 31.50
C VAL A 834 7.72 2.39 31.10
N SER A 835 7.56 1.70 30.00
CA SER A 835 8.66 0.89 29.46
C SER A 835 9.80 1.78 28.99
N CYS A 836 11.01 1.45 29.37
CA CYS A 836 12.22 2.20 29.04
C CYS A 836 13.19 1.40 28.17
N PHE A 837 12.97 0.08 28.11
CA PHE A 837 13.78 -0.82 27.29
C PHE A 837 13.03 -2.14 27.13
N ASN A 838 12.91 -2.61 25.89
CA ASN A 838 12.32 -3.91 25.59
C ASN A 838 13.42 -4.85 25.10
N GLY A 839 13.71 -5.87 25.88
CA GLY A 839 14.85 -6.75 25.69
C GLY A 839 14.52 -8.18 25.30
N ARG A 840 15.50 -8.80 24.66
CA ARG A 840 15.52 -10.23 24.37
C ARG A 840 16.67 -10.83 25.17
N GLU A 841 16.67 -12.13 25.36
CA GLU A 841 17.76 -12.91 25.97
C GLU A 841 18.76 -12.09 26.82
N ILE A 842 18.71 -12.28 28.14
CA ILE A 842 19.65 -11.59 29.04
C ILE A 842 21.06 -12.20 28.92
N GLY A 843 21.14 -13.51 28.96
CA GLY A 843 22.41 -14.20 28.96
C GLY A 843 23.24 -13.96 30.23
N LYS A 844 24.55 -14.18 30.11
CA LYS A 844 25.47 -14.03 31.26
C LYS A 844 25.47 -12.60 31.80
N GLU A 845 25.41 -11.61 30.92
CA GLU A 845 25.36 -10.17 31.29
C GLU A 845 24.74 -9.39 30.16
N PHE A 846 23.87 -8.48 30.48
CA PHE A 846 23.30 -7.54 29.52
C PHE A 846 23.33 -6.13 30.10
N VAL A 847 23.82 -5.17 29.33
CA VAL A 847 23.78 -3.74 29.63
C VAL A 847 22.71 -3.09 28.75
N ALA A 848 21.77 -2.42 29.38
CA ALA A 848 20.68 -1.70 28.73
C ALA A 848 20.84 -0.19 28.97
N PRO A 849 21.46 0.55 28.03
CA PRO A 849 21.38 2.01 28.05
C PRO A 849 19.94 2.45 27.71
N ILE A 850 19.45 3.41 28.45
CA ILE A 850 18.11 3.98 28.23
C ILE A 850 18.17 5.50 28.09
N VAL A 851 17.11 6.07 27.52
CA VAL A 851 16.91 7.51 27.61
C VAL A 851 16.83 7.91 29.08
N SER A 852 17.60 8.93 29.48
CA SER A 852 17.73 9.33 30.88
C SER A 852 16.37 9.69 31.49
N ARG A 853 16.02 9.03 32.59
CA ARG A 853 14.72 9.24 33.26
C ARG A 853 14.86 9.54 34.74
N LEU A 854 13.95 10.38 35.25
CA LEU A 854 13.75 10.61 36.67
C LEU A 854 12.70 9.60 37.16
N THR A 855 13.07 8.73 38.09
CA THR A 855 12.20 7.68 38.60
C THR A 855 12.49 7.34 40.06
N SER A 856 11.47 7.01 40.82
CA SER A 856 11.64 6.50 42.19
C SER A 856 11.72 4.97 42.24
N LYS A 857 11.31 4.28 41.18
CA LYS A 857 11.30 2.82 41.10
C LYS A 857 11.62 2.36 39.68
N ALA A 858 12.32 1.24 39.57
CA ALA A 858 12.54 0.55 38.31
C ALA A 858 12.24 -0.93 38.49
N ARG A 859 11.73 -1.61 37.47
CA ARG A 859 11.48 -3.05 37.51
C ARG A 859 11.94 -3.74 36.24
N LEU A 860 12.45 -4.97 36.42
CA LEU A 860 12.66 -5.92 35.34
C LEU A 860 11.44 -6.85 35.30
N ARG A 861 10.70 -6.80 34.22
CA ARG A 861 9.51 -7.60 33.97
C ARG A 861 9.83 -8.66 32.94
N ILE A 862 9.66 -9.94 33.33
CA ILE A 862 9.91 -11.10 32.46
C ILE A 862 8.60 -11.39 31.71
N ILE A 863 8.63 -11.25 30.40
CA ILE A 863 7.45 -11.41 29.55
C ILE A 863 7.35 -12.83 29.00
N ARG A 864 8.50 -13.43 28.65
CA ARG A 864 8.52 -14.79 28.10
C ARG A 864 9.83 -15.49 28.43
N THR A 865 9.72 -16.76 28.79
CA THR A 865 10.88 -17.66 29.01
C THR A 865 10.75 -18.87 28.07
N ASN A 866 11.82 -19.64 27.94
CA ASN A 866 11.75 -20.99 27.38
C ASN A 866 10.99 -21.90 28.42
N SER A 867 11.32 -23.12 28.59
CA SER A 867 10.60 -24.02 29.52
C SER A 867 10.95 -23.85 31.00
N SER A 868 11.99 -23.08 31.33
CA SER A 868 12.50 -22.97 32.70
C SER A 868 12.22 -21.60 33.33
N ALA A 869 12.08 -21.55 34.65
CA ALA A 869 11.95 -20.27 35.37
C ALA A 869 13.30 -19.54 35.38
N PRO A 870 13.31 -18.22 35.09
CA PRO A 870 14.56 -17.46 35.07
C PRO A 870 15.20 -17.36 36.46
N VAL A 871 16.51 -17.30 36.48
CA VAL A 871 17.30 -17.08 37.71
C VAL A 871 18.14 -15.83 37.50
N ILE A 872 17.73 -14.72 38.09
CA ILE A 872 18.37 -13.40 37.89
C ILE A 872 19.32 -13.16 39.06
N THR A 873 20.62 -13.02 38.75
CA THR A 873 21.65 -12.76 39.75
C THR A 873 22.02 -11.28 39.90
N GLU A 874 21.64 -10.45 38.97
CA GLU A 874 21.80 -9.01 39.06
C GLU A 874 20.71 -8.26 38.31
N PHE A 875 20.16 -7.24 38.94
CA PHE A 875 19.39 -6.19 38.30
C PHE A 875 19.78 -4.89 38.99
N SER A 876 20.61 -4.09 38.32
CA SER A 876 21.20 -2.88 38.88
C SER A 876 20.95 -1.68 38.00
N ALA A 877 20.76 -0.53 38.63
CA ALA A 877 20.51 0.75 37.95
C ALA A 877 21.67 1.72 38.14
N TYR A 878 21.94 2.55 37.16
CA TYR A 878 23.07 3.49 37.16
C TYR A 878 22.65 4.85 36.62
N ASN A 879 23.31 5.89 37.12
CA ASN A 879 23.30 7.23 36.53
C ASN A 879 24.71 7.55 36.06
N ASP A 880 25.13 6.94 34.98
CA ASP A 880 26.49 7.06 34.47
C ASP A 880 26.60 8.24 33.50
N THR A 881 27.30 9.30 33.90
CA THR A 881 27.46 10.51 33.10
C THR A 881 28.82 10.55 32.37
N ARG A 882 29.63 9.54 32.55
CA ARG A 882 30.97 9.49 31.92
C ARG A 882 30.83 9.25 30.44
N GLY A 883 31.82 9.68 29.69
CA GLY A 883 31.87 9.53 28.22
C GLY A 883 32.61 10.71 27.62
N LYS A 884 32.93 10.60 26.36
CA LYS A 884 33.63 11.65 25.61
C LYS A 884 32.60 12.65 25.05
N PRO A 885 32.67 13.91 25.43
CA PRO A 885 31.74 14.90 24.88
C PRO A 885 31.99 15.13 23.40
N VAL A 886 30.94 15.35 22.66
CA VAL A 886 30.98 15.69 21.23
C VAL A 886 30.19 16.97 21.01
N ASN A 887 30.85 17.99 20.54
CA ASN A 887 30.27 19.27 20.16
C ASN A 887 30.85 19.67 18.79
N LEU A 888 29.97 19.89 17.82
CA LEU A 888 30.34 20.29 16.47
C LEU A 888 29.35 21.31 15.96
N LYS A 889 29.80 22.53 15.73
CA LYS A 889 28.93 23.57 15.16
C LYS A 889 28.72 23.34 13.67
N ARG A 890 27.53 23.67 13.18
CA ARG A 890 27.23 23.67 11.76
C ARG A 890 28.21 24.56 11.02
N GLY A 891 28.68 24.16 9.87
CA GLY A 891 29.70 24.87 9.10
C GLY A 891 31.12 24.35 9.28
N ASN A 892 31.36 23.55 10.30
CA ASN A 892 32.66 22.92 10.53
C ASN A 892 32.67 21.51 9.92
N GLN A 893 33.84 21.11 9.43
CA GLN A 893 34.01 19.72 8.95
C GLN A 893 33.75 18.72 10.08
N VAL A 894 33.01 17.69 9.80
CA VAL A 894 32.78 16.58 10.73
C VAL A 894 34.09 15.82 10.87
N PRO A 895 34.74 15.81 12.05
CA PRO A 895 35.91 15.00 12.22
C PRO A 895 35.54 13.52 12.05
N GLN A 896 36.42 12.76 11.40
CA GLN A 896 36.27 11.30 11.37
C GLN A 896 36.46 10.79 12.81
N LEU A 897 35.39 10.76 13.55
CA LEU A 897 35.38 10.21 14.91
C LEU A 897 35.45 8.68 14.82
N ILE A 898 36.67 8.22 14.59
CA ILE A 898 36.97 6.78 14.64
C ILE A 898 37.08 6.42 16.12
N GLY A 899 36.20 5.57 16.56
CA GLY A 899 36.39 4.95 17.87
C GLY A 899 37.67 4.09 17.81
N LYS A 900 38.72 4.48 18.49
CA LYS A 900 39.92 3.63 18.61
C LYS A 900 39.66 2.42 19.49
#